data_69f841a701f803854958d1f1400ca33b
#
_entry.id   69f841a701f803854958d1f1400ca33b
#
_cell.length_a   1.000
_cell.length_b   1.000
_cell.length_c   1.000
_cell.angle_alpha   90.00
_cell.angle_beta   90.00
_cell.angle_gamma   90.00
#
_symmetry.space_group_name_H-M   'P 1'
#
loop_
_entity.id
_entity.type
_entity.pdbx_description
1 polymer ?
#
loop_
_entity_poly.entity_id
_entity_poly.type
_entity_poly.pdbx_seq_one_letter_code
_entity_poly.pdbx_strand_id
1 'polypeptide(L)'
;MMRGRGLVNGFAMIAAALLAAGQACAEDGYALWLRHAPLEGEARARLARLDGAVYAGMAQDPTVALALDELYRGLDGLLARPAAERITIVDVRVPGSGPKGAFVYDCANPDVPGDGAFRVSGSAEAVRITAAAPIGCLYGTYALLRELGQGRAPADIQLSEAPAMPLRMLNHWDNPDGHVERGYAGRSIFDWWHLPEKLDPRMIDYARANASIGVNGVVVNNVNAKAFMLEPRYIAKLKRLADAWRPYGIRVYLSARFSAPRDIGGLATADPLDPQVAAWWKAKADEIYAAIPDFGGFLVKANSEGQPGPQDYGRSHAEGANMLAAAIGERGTVIWRAFVYRAEDSTDRTMQAYAEFQPLDGQFADNVILQIKNGPLDFQPREPFHPLFGAMQNTRVMLEAQITREYLGQASGIAYLAPLWKEVLDADTGRGGTVAQIVAPVGMAGVANVGSDRNWTGTHFDAANWYAFGRLAWNHALTSGQIAREWAAQTFTRDPKALRTIAAMMLGSREAVVDYTGPLGLAHLMGTSHHYGPAPWVCDLERPEWNPCYYHRANKDGIGFDRTATGSASLAQYAPSIAPQWSDPATTDPRLLLWFHRLAWAHRLPSGRTLWEELVARYDAGVAGVDRMAAAWASLAPAIDPERHAAVTADLAIQRKEARWWRDASLAYWQSVNGLALPSGIVPPAEPLSAYRQRAFPEAPGQ
;
A
#
# COMPACT_ATOMS: atom_id res chain seq x y z
N MET A 1 -18.79 -50.22 -53.32
CA MET A 1 -19.18 -49.71 -52.03
C MET A 1 -18.02 -49.81 -51.02
N MET A 2 -17.15 -48.88 -51.03
CA MET A 2 -16.10 -48.73 -49.99
C MET A 2 -15.49 -47.33 -50.10
N ARG A 3 -16.11 -46.31 -49.51
CA ARG A 3 -15.54 -45.00 -49.23
C ARG A 3 -16.51 -44.25 -48.31
N GLY A 4 -16.32 -44.35 -47.00
CA GLY A 4 -17.20 -43.65 -46.04
C GLY A 4 -16.84 -43.79 -44.55
N ARG A 5 -15.70 -44.42 -44.19
CA ARG A 5 -15.31 -44.62 -42.78
C ARG A 5 -14.10 -43.81 -42.30
N GLY A 6 -13.38 -43.14 -43.18
CA GLY A 6 -12.16 -42.37 -42.81
C GLY A 6 -12.41 -40.94 -42.35
N LEU A 7 -13.49 -40.30 -42.71
CA LEU A 7 -13.74 -38.87 -42.39
C LEU A 7 -14.37 -38.65 -41.02
N VAL A 8 -15.14 -39.61 -40.50
CA VAL A 8 -15.83 -39.47 -39.20
C VAL A 8 -14.85 -39.58 -38.02
N ASN A 9 -13.80 -40.43 -38.13
CA ASN A 9 -12.79 -40.55 -37.06
C ASN A 9 -11.81 -39.38 -36.98
N GLY A 10 -11.58 -38.66 -38.07
CA GLY A 10 -10.74 -37.46 -38.07
C GLY A 10 -11.41 -36.27 -37.36
N PHE A 11 -12.71 -36.10 -37.54
CA PHE A 11 -13.47 -35.03 -36.87
C PHE A 11 -13.67 -35.31 -35.37
N ALA A 12 -13.83 -36.58 -34.97
CA ALA A 12 -13.94 -36.95 -33.55
C ALA A 12 -12.63 -36.77 -32.79
N MET A 13 -11.45 -37.01 -33.41
CA MET A 13 -10.16 -36.73 -32.77
C MET A 13 -9.83 -35.25 -32.70
N ILE A 14 -10.20 -34.45 -33.69
CA ILE A 14 -10.02 -32.98 -33.64
C ILE A 14 -10.99 -32.34 -32.63
N ALA A 15 -12.22 -32.82 -32.53
CA ALA A 15 -13.18 -32.40 -31.50
C ALA A 15 -12.74 -32.82 -30.10
N ALA A 16 -12.17 -34.02 -29.91
CA ALA A 16 -11.62 -34.47 -28.64
C ALA A 16 -10.32 -33.72 -28.26
N ALA A 17 -9.49 -33.35 -29.21
CA ALA A 17 -8.31 -32.49 -28.98
C ALA A 17 -8.69 -31.03 -28.66
N LEU A 18 -9.79 -30.53 -29.21
CA LEU A 18 -10.33 -29.20 -28.87
C LEU A 18 -11.09 -29.18 -27.55
N LEU A 19 -11.63 -30.34 -27.09
CA LEU A 19 -12.25 -30.49 -25.77
C LEU A 19 -11.24 -30.83 -24.67
N ALA A 20 -10.05 -31.30 -25.02
CA ALA A 20 -8.92 -31.52 -24.11
C ALA A 20 -7.98 -30.29 -24.01
N ALA A 21 -8.18 -29.24 -24.79
CA ALA A 21 -7.74 -27.92 -24.42
C ALA A 21 -8.60 -27.49 -23.23
N GLY A 22 -8.23 -27.97 -22.04
CA GLY A 22 -8.80 -27.48 -20.78
C GLY A 22 -8.88 -25.96 -20.92
N GLN A 23 -9.99 -25.36 -20.51
CA GLN A 23 -10.12 -23.93 -20.41
C GLN A 23 -8.89 -23.44 -19.67
N ALA A 24 -7.90 -22.95 -20.41
CA ALA A 24 -6.86 -22.11 -19.86
C ALA A 24 -7.65 -20.91 -19.34
N CYS A 25 -8.00 -20.95 -18.06
CA CYS A 25 -8.62 -19.82 -17.41
C CYS A 25 -7.63 -18.69 -17.56
N ALA A 26 -8.04 -17.66 -18.25
CA ALA A 26 -7.21 -16.48 -18.47
C ALA A 26 -6.62 -16.01 -17.14
N GLU A 27 -5.30 -15.82 -17.10
CA GLU A 27 -4.59 -15.37 -15.89
C GLU A 27 -4.74 -13.86 -15.73
N ASP A 28 -5.94 -13.45 -15.34
CA ASP A 28 -6.43 -12.07 -15.31
C ASP A 28 -6.01 -11.26 -14.07
N GLY A 29 -5.19 -11.85 -13.18
CA GLY A 29 -4.72 -11.21 -11.95
C GLY A 29 -5.67 -11.30 -10.76
N TYR A 30 -6.89 -11.86 -10.91
CA TYR A 30 -7.87 -11.94 -9.82
C TYR A 30 -7.37 -12.76 -8.62
N ALA A 31 -6.63 -13.84 -8.86
CA ALA A 31 -6.09 -14.70 -7.81
C ALA A 31 -4.94 -14.06 -7.01
N LEU A 32 -4.42 -12.93 -7.45
CA LEU A 32 -3.28 -12.24 -6.82
C LEU A 32 -2.09 -13.20 -6.63
N TRP A 33 -1.45 -13.15 -5.45
CA TRP A 33 -0.41 -14.08 -4.99
C TRP A 33 -0.97 -15.39 -4.39
N LEU A 34 -2.30 -15.54 -4.29
CA LEU A 34 -3.00 -16.76 -3.84
C LEU A 34 -3.36 -17.70 -5.00
N ARG A 35 -2.66 -17.59 -6.10
CA ARG A 35 -2.84 -18.37 -7.31
C ARG A 35 -2.55 -19.86 -7.12
N HIS A 36 -1.61 -20.21 -6.23
CA HIS A 36 -1.17 -21.58 -5.96
C HIS A 36 -0.88 -22.38 -7.25
N ALA A 37 -0.13 -21.78 -8.19
CA ALA A 37 0.21 -22.44 -9.44
C ALA A 37 0.86 -23.81 -9.21
N PRO A 38 0.56 -24.82 -10.04
CA PRO A 38 1.06 -26.19 -9.86
C PRO A 38 2.56 -26.27 -9.66
N LEU A 39 3.01 -27.10 -8.73
CA LEU A 39 4.40 -27.50 -8.60
C LEU A 39 4.74 -28.54 -9.67
N GLU A 40 6.01 -28.62 -10.04
CA GLU A 40 6.50 -29.57 -11.02
C GLU A 40 7.57 -30.49 -10.41
N GLY A 41 7.82 -31.61 -11.07
CA GLY A 41 8.94 -32.51 -10.78
C GLY A 41 9.00 -32.95 -9.30
N GLU A 42 10.20 -32.85 -8.73
CA GLU A 42 10.47 -33.33 -7.37
C GLU A 42 9.74 -32.53 -6.28
N ALA A 43 9.54 -31.21 -6.46
CA ALA A 43 8.82 -30.40 -5.50
C ALA A 43 7.37 -30.88 -5.34
N ARG A 44 6.68 -31.16 -6.45
CA ARG A 44 5.34 -31.75 -6.43
C ARG A 44 5.33 -33.12 -5.77
N ALA A 45 6.28 -33.98 -6.11
CA ALA A 45 6.38 -35.36 -5.57
C ALA A 45 6.63 -35.34 -4.04
N ARG A 46 7.43 -34.40 -3.54
CA ARG A 46 7.67 -34.24 -2.10
C ARG A 46 6.42 -33.78 -1.37
N LEU A 47 5.68 -32.81 -1.90
CA LEU A 47 4.44 -32.34 -1.29
C LEU A 47 3.36 -33.43 -1.29
N ALA A 48 3.23 -34.19 -2.38
CA ALA A 48 2.25 -35.28 -2.51
C ALA A 48 2.43 -36.38 -1.47
N ARG A 49 3.62 -36.57 -0.90
CA ARG A 49 3.85 -37.55 0.18
C ARG A 49 3.21 -37.15 1.50
N LEU A 50 2.93 -35.88 1.72
CA LEU A 50 2.28 -35.33 2.92
C LEU A 50 0.76 -35.25 2.77
N ASP A 51 0.23 -35.66 1.62
CA ASP A 51 -1.17 -35.47 1.28
C ASP A 51 -2.05 -36.64 1.78
N GLY A 52 -1.88 -37.01 3.03
CA GLY A 52 -2.58 -38.15 3.61
C GLY A 52 -3.74 -37.78 4.53
N ALA A 53 -3.51 -36.92 5.49
CA ALA A 53 -4.53 -36.55 6.48
C ALA A 53 -4.23 -35.19 7.11
N VAL A 54 -5.28 -34.49 7.60
CA VAL A 54 -5.16 -33.29 8.42
C VAL A 54 -5.72 -33.58 9.82
N TYR A 55 -4.93 -33.27 10.84
CA TYR A 55 -5.30 -33.35 12.23
C TYR A 55 -5.43 -31.99 12.83
N ALA A 56 -6.61 -31.60 13.30
CA ALA A 56 -6.84 -30.29 13.85
C ALA A 56 -7.61 -30.35 15.16
N GLY A 57 -7.03 -29.86 16.23
CA GLY A 57 -7.78 -29.42 17.39
C GLY A 57 -8.57 -28.16 17.05
N MET A 58 -9.73 -27.97 17.69
CA MET A 58 -10.58 -26.76 17.46
C MET A 58 -11.09 -26.62 16.01
N ALA A 59 -11.25 -27.72 15.25
CA ALA A 59 -11.73 -27.65 13.86
C ALA A 59 -13.11 -26.98 13.69
N GLN A 60 -13.90 -26.87 14.78
CA GLN A 60 -15.20 -26.18 14.80
C GLN A 60 -15.10 -24.66 14.97
N ASP A 61 -13.92 -24.14 15.35
CA ASP A 61 -13.70 -22.69 15.39
C ASP A 61 -13.72 -22.12 13.97
N PRO A 62 -14.46 -21.04 13.69
CA PRO A 62 -14.59 -20.48 12.34
C PRO A 62 -13.25 -20.11 11.69
N THR A 63 -12.28 -19.60 12.46
CA THR A 63 -10.97 -19.22 11.96
C THR A 63 -10.09 -20.44 11.67
N VAL A 64 -10.16 -21.49 12.50
CA VAL A 64 -9.46 -22.75 12.23
C VAL A 64 -10.07 -23.43 11.00
N ALA A 65 -11.39 -23.45 10.87
CA ALA A 65 -12.06 -23.99 9.68
C ALA A 65 -11.59 -23.28 8.40
N LEU A 66 -11.47 -21.95 8.43
CA LEU A 66 -10.89 -21.18 7.31
C LEU A 66 -9.42 -21.54 7.05
N ALA A 67 -8.62 -21.72 8.08
CA ALA A 67 -7.22 -22.15 7.91
C ALA A 67 -7.11 -23.49 7.19
N LEU A 68 -8.01 -24.42 7.50
CA LEU A 68 -8.09 -25.73 6.84
C LEU A 68 -8.57 -25.60 5.38
N ASP A 69 -9.61 -24.78 5.12
CA ASP A 69 -10.09 -24.50 3.77
C ASP A 69 -8.99 -23.88 2.88
N GLU A 70 -8.21 -22.94 3.42
CA GLU A 70 -7.07 -22.35 2.71
C GLU A 70 -5.96 -23.37 2.46
N LEU A 71 -5.66 -24.24 3.44
CA LEU A 71 -4.73 -25.34 3.22
C LEU A 71 -5.17 -26.22 2.05
N TYR A 72 -6.44 -26.62 2.02
CA TYR A 72 -6.98 -27.48 0.95
C TYR A 72 -6.91 -26.78 -0.41
N ARG A 73 -7.34 -25.53 -0.49
CA ARG A 73 -7.24 -24.73 -1.73
C ARG A 73 -5.80 -24.65 -2.23
N GLY A 74 -4.87 -24.37 -1.30
CA GLY A 74 -3.45 -24.28 -1.62
C GLY A 74 -2.87 -25.61 -2.10
N LEU A 75 -3.18 -26.70 -1.42
CA LEU A 75 -2.71 -28.05 -1.81
C LEU A 75 -3.31 -28.49 -3.15
N ASP A 76 -4.61 -28.26 -3.38
CA ASP A 76 -5.27 -28.61 -4.63
C ASP A 76 -4.63 -27.87 -5.81
N GLY A 77 -4.35 -26.56 -5.65
CA GLY A 77 -3.64 -25.79 -6.65
C GLY A 77 -2.20 -26.29 -6.88
N LEU A 78 -1.41 -26.38 -5.82
CA LEU A 78 0.00 -26.78 -5.89
C LEU A 78 0.21 -28.22 -6.43
N LEU A 79 -0.73 -29.12 -6.16
CA LEU A 79 -0.71 -30.52 -6.63
C LEU A 79 -1.46 -30.74 -7.95
N ALA A 80 -2.11 -29.70 -8.50
CA ALA A 80 -2.96 -29.78 -9.69
C ALA A 80 -4.03 -30.87 -9.55
N ARG A 81 -4.77 -30.89 -8.43
CA ARG A 81 -5.84 -31.84 -8.15
C ARG A 81 -7.22 -31.25 -8.40
N PRO A 82 -8.20 -32.07 -8.78
CA PRO A 82 -9.59 -31.65 -8.75
C PRO A 82 -10.04 -31.30 -7.32
N ALA A 83 -10.83 -30.28 -7.15
CA ALA A 83 -11.35 -29.83 -5.84
C ALA A 83 -12.20 -30.90 -5.10
N ALA A 84 -12.57 -31.98 -5.77
CA ALA A 84 -13.33 -33.09 -5.19
C ALA A 84 -12.48 -34.10 -4.39
N GLU A 85 -11.17 -34.13 -4.63
CA GLU A 85 -10.26 -35.04 -3.90
C GLU A 85 -9.78 -34.34 -2.61
N ARG A 86 -10.65 -34.35 -1.59
CA ARG A 86 -10.36 -33.71 -0.31
C ARG A 86 -9.70 -34.65 0.68
N ILE A 87 -8.77 -34.12 1.46
CA ILE A 87 -8.12 -34.80 2.57
C ILE A 87 -9.13 -35.00 3.71
N THR A 88 -9.12 -36.20 4.33
CA THR A 88 -9.95 -36.45 5.48
C THR A 88 -9.48 -35.68 6.70
N ILE A 89 -10.36 -34.91 7.33
CA ILE A 89 -10.08 -34.22 8.60
C ILE A 89 -10.40 -35.20 9.74
N VAL A 90 -9.46 -35.35 10.65
CA VAL A 90 -9.66 -36.12 11.87
C VAL A 90 -9.50 -35.20 13.06
N ASP A 91 -10.58 -34.94 13.79
CA ASP A 91 -10.55 -34.18 15.04
C ASP A 91 -9.95 -35.04 16.14
N VAL A 92 -8.66 -34.87 16.40
CA VAL A 92 -7.95 -35.62 17.43
C VAL A 92 -7.07 -34.68 18.26
N ARG A 93 -7.12 -34.82 19.59
CA ARG A 93 -6.06 -34.34 20.48
C ARG A 93 -4.79 -35.13 20.18
N VAL A 94 -3.88 -34.52 19.40
CA VAL A 94 -2.70 -35.22 18.90
C VAL A 94 -1.56 -35.14 19.93
N PRO A 95 -1.08 -36.29 20.46
CA PRO A 95 0.15 -36.32 21.24
C PRO A 95 1.38 -36.10 20.37
N GLY A 96 2.44 -35.55 20.94
CA GLY A 96 3.74 -35.07 20.46
C GLY A 96 4.35 -35.50 19.12
N SER A 97 4.13 -36.72 18.61
CA SER A 97 4.57 -37.19 17.29
C SER A 97 3.35 -37.49 16.41
N GLY A 98 2.93 -36.54 15.58
CA GLY A 98 1.81 -36.74 14.67
C GLY A 98 2.02 -37.96 13.71
N PRO A 99 0.95 -38.46 13.09
CA PRO A 99 1.03 -39.57 12.13
C PRO A 99 1.83 -39.15 10.89
N LYS A 100 2.41 -40.14 10.23
CA LYS A 100 3.17 -39.95 8.99
C LYS A 100 2.25 -39.49 7.85
N GLY A 101 2.75 -38.59 6.99
CA GLY A 101 2.04 -38.08 5.84
C GLY A 101 0.93 -37.09 6.18
N ALA A 102 1.10 -36.23 7.22
CA ALA A 102 0.01 -35.44 7.76
C ALA A 102 0.35 -33.97 7.94
N PHE A 103 -0.70 -33.12 7.90
CA PHE A 103 -0.69 -31.78 8.47
C PHE A 103 -1.32 -31.79 9.85
N VAL A 104 -0.70 -31.07 10.80
CA VAL A 104 -1.13 -31.06 12.21
C VAL A 104 -1.30 -29.62 12.68
N TYR A 105 -2.48 -29.29 13.21
CA TYR A 105 -2.83 -27.99 13.75
C TYR A 105 -2.99 -28.03 15.26
N ASP A 106 -2.23 -27.21 15.97
CA ASP A 106 -2.31 -26.97 17.41
C ASP A 106 -2.56 -25.48 17.64
N CYS A 107 -3.83 -25.09 17.71
CA CYS A 107 -4.27 -23.68 17.68
C CYS A 107 -4.64 -23.12 19.08
N ALA A 108 -4.19 -23.77 20.15
CA ALA A 108 -4.37 -23.34 21.53
C ALA A 108 -3.12 -23.61 22.39
N ASN A 109 -1.94 -23.49 21.81
CA ASN A 109 -0.68 -23.81 22.45
C ASN A 109 -0.15 -22.60 23.24
N PRO A 110 -0.04 -22.67 24.58
CA PRO A 110 0.38 -21.57 25.42
C PRO A 110 1.87 -21.21 25.27
N ASP A 111 2.68 -22.07 24.65
CA ASP A 111 4.12 -21.83 24.47
C ASP A 111 4.43 -20.90 23.28
N VAL A 112 3.42 -20.48 22.53
CA VAL A 112 3.53 -19.50 21.45
C VAL A 112 3.07 -18.14 21.98
N PRO A 113 3.92 -17.11 22.03
CA PRO A 113 3.54 -15.83 22.62
C PRO A 113 2.74 -14.96 21.67
N GLY A 114 1.53 -14.57 22.07
CA GLY A 114 0.66 -13.63 21.35
C GLY A 114 -0.24 -14.28 20.31
N ASP A 115 -1.45 -13.74 20.18
CA ASP A 115 -2.55 -14.35 19.41
C ASP A 115 -2.21 -14.52 17.91
N GLY A 116 -1.49 -13.56 17.31
CA GLY A 116 -1.10 -13.61 15.90
C GLY A 116 0.19 -14.40 15.61
N ALA A 117 0.92 -14.83 16.65
CA ALA A 117 2.15 -15.57 16.48
C ALA A 117 1.90 -17.04 16.11
N PHE A 118 2.85 -17.63 15.38
CA PHE A 118 2.81 -19.03 14.98
C PHE A 118 4.20 -19.64 14.82
N ARG A 119 4.24 -20.97 14.85
CA ARG A 119 5.39 -21.77 14.42
C ARG A 119 4.93 -22.74 13.35
N VAL A 120 5.74 -22.93 12.31
CA VAL A 120 5.58 -23.99 11.32
C VAL A 120 6.83 -24.85 11.36
N SER A 121 6.69 -26.12 11.66
CA SER A 121 7.79 -27.08 11.64
C SER A 121 7.49 -28.21 10.66
N GLY A 122 8.29 -28.27 9.60
CA GLY A 122 8.20 -29.29 8.58
C GLY A 122 9.21 -30.44 8.80
N SER A 123 8.84 -31.60 8.32
CA SER A 123 9.68 -32.76 8.19
C SER A 123 9.37 -33.52 6.90
N ALA A 124 10.09 -34.60 6.63
CA ALA A 124 9.76 -35.48 5.51
C ALA A 124 8.43 -36.21 5.70
N GLU A 125 7.92 -36.29 6.94
CA GLU A 125 6.76 -37.12 7.32
C GLU A 125 5.54 -36.31 7.76
N ALA A 126 5.72 -35.03 8.23
CA ALA A 126 4.63 -34.20 8.70
C ALA A 126 4.98 -32.72 8.65
N VAL A 127 3.96 -31.86 8.57
CA VAL A 127 4.07 -30.42 8.82
C VAL A 127 3.14 -30.07 9.98
N ARG A 128 3.68 -29.39 10.98
CA ARG A 128 2.93 -28.92 12.14
C ARG A 128 2.84 -27.41 12.14
N ILE A 129 1.63 -26.89 12.35
CA ILE A 129 1.35 -25.48 12.62
C ILE A 129 0.93 -25.38 14.09
N THR A 130 1.62 -24.51 14.85
CA THR A 130 1.38 -24.31 16.28
C THR A 130 1.16 -22.82 16.54
N ALA A 131 0.09 -22.45 17.23
CA ALA A 131 -0.26 -21.08 17.57
C ALA A 131 -0.97 -20.99 18.93
N ALA A 132 -0.91 -19.83 19.59
CA ALA A 132 -1.62 -19.58 20.85
C ALA A 132 -3.14 -19.45 20.65
N ALA A 133 -3.56 -18.99 19.47
CA ALA A 133 -4.96 -18.72 19.13
C ALA A 133 -5.27 -19.10 17.68
N PRO A 134 -6.56 -19.30 17.32
CA PRO A 134 -7.01 -19.64 15.99
C PRO A 134 -6.43 -18.78 14.87
N ILE A 135 -6.33 -17.46 15.08
CA ILE A 135 -5.81 -16.53 14.06
C ILE A 135 -4.34 -16.78 13.73
N GLY A 136 -3.53 -17.19 14.70
CA GLY A 136 -2.14 -17.58 14.46
C GLY A 136 -2.03 -18.82 13.57
N CYS A 137 -2.97 -19.79 13.68
CA CYS A 137 -3.05 -20.92 12.76
C CYS A 137 -3.38 -20.49 11.33
N LEU A 138 -4.29 -19.54 11.15
CA LEU A 138 -4.61 -19.00 9.81
C LEU A 138 -3.39 -18.33 9.19
N TYR A 139 -2.69 -17.47 9.93
CA TYR A 139 -1.46 -16.84 9.47
C TYR A 139 -0.35 -17.86 9.18
N GLY A 140 -0.21 -18.87 10.04
CA GLY A 140 0.73 -19.97 9.84
C GLY A 140 0.43 -20.79 8.58
N THR A 141 -0.85 -21.00 8.27
CA THR A 141 -1.28 -21.66 7.03
C THR A 141 -0.88 -20.86 5.80
N TYR A 142 -1.15 -19.55 5.77
CA TYR A 142 -0.72 -18.70 4.67
C TYR A 142 0.81 -18.64 4.55
N ALA A 143 1.53 -18.60 5.67
CA ALA A 143 2.99 -18.64 5.66
C ALA A 143 3.53 -19.97 5.10
N LEU A 144 2.94 -21.09 5.49
CA LEU A 144 3.27 -22.42 4.92
C LEU A 144 3.01 -22.44 3.41
N LEU A 145 1.84 -22.02 2.96
CA LEU A 145 1.47 -22.00 1.54
C LEU A 145 2.36 -21.08 0.72
N ARG A 146 2.80 -19.95 1.29
CA ARG A 146 3.80 -19.03 0.70
C ARG A 146 5.12 -19.76 0.45
N GLU A 147 5.63 -20.51 1.42
CA GLU A 147 6.89 -21.24 1.29
C GLU A 147 6.77 -22.41 0.28
N LEU A 148 5.70 -23.19 0.38
CA LEU A 148 5.40 -24.27 -0.58
C LEU A 148 5.22 -23.72 -2.00
N GLY A 149 4.52 -22.57 -2.12
CA GLY A 149 4.28 -21.87 -3.38
C GLY A 149 5.57 -21.40 -4.07
N GLN A 150 6.64 -21.14 -3.30
CA GLN A 150 7.98 -20.85 -3.81
C GLN A 150 8.77 -22.13 -4.18
N GLY A 151 8.23 -23.31 -3.95
CA GLY A 151 8.86 -24.59 -4.25
C GLY A 151 9.77 -25.13 -3.15
N ARG A 152 9.74 -24.56 -1.92
CA ARG A 152 10.48 -25.13 -0.79
C ARG A 152 9.96 -26.50 -0.42
N ALA A 153 10.88 -27.42 -0.10
CA ALA A 153 10.48 -28.73 0.37
C ALA A 153 9.88 -28.61 1.78
N PRO A 154 8.79 -29.35 2.09
CA PRO A 154 8.19 -29.32 3.43
C PRO A 154 9.18 -29.50 4.57
N ALA A 155 10.16 -30.39 4.42
CA ALA A 155 11.18 -30.66 5.43
C ALA A 155 12.11 -29.47 5.73
N ASP A 156 12.23 -28.53 4.79
CA ASP A 156 13.09 -27.35 4.91
C ASP A 156 12.34 -26.13 5.49
N ILE A 157 11.03 -26.27 5.79
CA ILE A 157 10.21 -25.18 6.31
C ILE A 157 10.26 -25.21 7.85
N GLN A 158 10.95 -24.22 8.40
CA GLN A 158 11.00 -23.96 9.84
C GLN A 158 10.74 -22.46 10.02
N LEU A 159 9.55 -22.11 10.51
CA LEU A 159 9.15 -20.72 10.71
C LEU A 159 8.80 -20.50 12.18
N SER A 160 9.15 -19.34 12.69
CA SER A 160 8.68 -18.82 13.98
C SER A 160 8.46 -17.32 13.77
N GLU A 161 7.21 -16.93 13.56
CA GLU A 161 6.86 -15.55 13.23
C GLU A 161 5.83 -15.00 14.20
N ALA A 162 5.92 -13.70 14.45
CA ALA A 162 4.91 -12.89 15.12
C ALA A 162 4.82 -11.54 14.42
N PRO A 163 3.64 -10.91 14.39
CA PRO A 163 3.52 -9.60 13.77
C PRO A 163 4.32 -8.55 14.54
N ALA A 164 5.18 -7.82 13.85
CA ALA A 164 5.99 -6.75 14.45
C ALA A 164 5.13 -5.54 14.87
N MET A 165 3.99 -5.33 14.21
CA MET A 165 3.08 -4.23 14.47
C MET A 165 1.69 -4.75 14.85
N PRO A 166 1.06 -4.25 15.94
CA PRO A 166 -0.29 -4.66 16.35
C PRO A 166 -1.35 -4.29 15.30
N LEU A 167 -1.32 -3.04 14.78
CA LEU A 167 -2.25 -2.57 13.77
C LEU A 167 -1.58 -2.56 12.39
N ARG A 168 -2.20 -3.24 11.45
CA ARG A 168 -1.75 -3.36 10.06
C ARG A 168 -2.98 -3.13 9.19
N MET A 169 -3.17 -1.86 8.76
CA MET A 169 -4.44 -1.37 8.29
C MET A 169 -4.43 -0.96 6.83
N LEU A 170 -5.56 -1.11 6.15
CA LEU A 170 -5.85 -0.44 4.90
C LEU A 170 -6.85 0.68 5.11
N ASN A 171 -6.55 1.85 4.56
CA ASN A 171 -7.46 2.99 4.52
C ASN A 171 -8.01 3.11 3.09
N HIS A 172 -9.29 2.82 2.91
CA HIS A 172 -9.96 3.05 1.63
C HIS A 172 -10.42 4.49 1.50
N TRP A 173 -10.15 5.11 0.37
CA TRP A 173 -10.69 6.41 0.01
C TRP A 173 -11.92 6.24 -0.89
N ASP A 174 -12.72 5.26 -0.53
CA ASP A 174 -13.94 4.85 -1.22
C ASP A 174 -15.14 5.69 -0.76
N ASN A 175 -15.94 6.15 -1.72
CA ASN A 175 -17.16 6.90 -1.46
C ASN A 175 -18.39 6.00 -1.64
N PRO A 176 -19.50 6.29 -0.91
CA PRO A 176 -20.72 5.47 -0.98
C PRO A 176 -21.39 5.41 -2.36
N ASP A 177 -21.09 6.34 -3.26
CA ASP A 177 -21.53 6.36 -4.66
C ASP A 177 -20.70 5.48 -5.60
N GLY A 178 -19.66 4.82 -5.04
CA GLY A 178 -18.75 3.94 -5.77
C GLY A 178 -17.54 4.66 -6.41
N HIS A 179 -17.41 5.98 -6.23
CA HIS A 179 -16.19 6.68 -6.60
C HIS A 179 -15.07 6.37 -5.61
N VAL A 180 -13.84 6.19 -6.10
CA VAL A 180 -12.64 6.01 -5.27
C VAL A 180 -11.72 7.20 -5.52
N GLU A 181 -11.50 8.01 -4.50
CA GLU A 181 -10.55 9.12 -4.58
C GLU A 181 -9.13 8.56 -4.70
N ARG A 182 -8.41 8.98 -5.72
CA ARG A 182 -7.06 8.46 -6.05
C ARG A 182 -7.04 6.93 -6.23
N GLY A 183 -8.17 6.34 -6.67
CA GLY A 183 -8.26 4.93 -7.03
C GLY A 183 -8.02 4.72 -8.54
N TYR A 184 -7.19 3.75 -8.89
CA TYR A 184 -6.78 3.49 -10.27
C TYR A 184 -7.10 2.05 -10.71
N ALA A 185 -8.11 1.42 -10.08
CA ALA A 185 -8.48 0.03 -10.33
C ALA A 185 -10.00 -0.15 -10.48
N GLY A 186 -10.62 0.78 -11.17
CA GLY A 186 -12.08 0.81 -11.34
C GLY A 186 -12.80 1.49 -10.18
N ARG A 187 -14.05 1.07 -9.94
CA ARG A 187 -14.90 1.64 -8.87
C ARG A 187 -14.61 0.98 -7.52
N SER A 188 -15.25 1.52 -6.46
CA SER A 188 -15.24 0.91 -5.13
C SER A 188 -15.68 -0.56 -5.15
N ILE A 189 -15.00 -1.38 -4.35
CA ILE A 189 -15.43 -2.76 -4.11
C ILE A 189 -16.63 -2.84 -3.15
N PHE A 190 -16.90 -1.77 -2.40
CA PHE A 190 -18.00 -1.75 -1.42
C PHE A 190 -19.31 -1.40 -2.12
N ASP A 191 -20.15 -2.41 -2.29
CA ASP A 191 -21.50 -2.24 -2.85
C ASP A 191 -22.49 -1.79 -1.76
N TRP A 192 -22.39 -0.51 -1.39
CA TRP A 192 -23.26 0.09 -0.38
C TRP A 192 -24.74 0.09 -0.78
N TRP A 193 -25.05 -0.10 -2.07
CA TRP A 193 -26.43 -0.15 -2.53
C TRP A 193 -27.11 -1.46 -2.15
N HIS A 194 -26.46 -2.61 -2.39
CA HIS A 194 -27.05 -3.92 -2.14
C HIS A 194 -26.80 -4.48 -0.72
N LEU A 195 -25.85 -3.92 0.02
CA LEU A 195 -25.68 -4.25 1.44
C LEU A 195 -26.86 -3.73 2.27
N PRO A 196 -27.29 -4.41 3.34
CA PRO A 196 -26.75 -5.65 3.91
C PRO A 196 -27.30 -6.95 3.28
N GLU A 197 -28.32 -6.86 2.40
CA GLU A 197 -29.05 -8.02 1.87
C GLU A 197 -28.17 -8.93 1.06
N LYS A 198 -27.28 -8.37 0.23
CA LYS A 198 -26.35 -9.09 -0.62
C LYS A 198 -24.91 -8.71 -0.28
N LEU A 199 -24.13 -9.70 0.16
CA LEU A 199 -22.67 -9.59 0.25
C LEU A 199 -22.07 -10.16 -1.03
N ASP A 200 -21.29 -9.34 -1.75
CA ASP A 200 -20.54 -9.83 -2.91
C ASP A 200 -19.49 -10.85 -2.44
N PRO A 201 -19.40 -12.06 -3.05
CA PRO A 201 -18.35 -13.03 -2.74
C PRO A 201 -16.93 -12.47 -2.81
N ARG A 202 -16.71 -11.45 -3.61
CA ARG A 202 -15.45 -10.72 -3.70
C ARG A 202 -14.98 -10.18 -2.35
N MET A 203 -15.90 -9.88 -1.41
CA MET A 203 -15.55 -9.44 -0.05
C MET A 203 -14.85 -10.52 0.76
N ILE A 204 -15.14 -11.79 0.48
CA ILE A 204 -14.44 -12.92 1.10
C ILE A 204 -13.04 -13.07 0.49
N ASP A 205 -12.91 -12.97 -0.84
CA ASP A 205 -11.61 -13.02 -1.49
C ASP A 205 -10.71 -11.84 -1.07
N TYR A 206 -11.30 -10.67 -0.85
CA TYR A 206 -10.61 -9.52 -0.26
C TYR A 206 -10.08 -9.81 1.16
N ALA A 207 -10.90 -10.42 2.01
CA ALA A 207 -10.48 -10.81 3.36
C ALA A 207 -9.35 -11.86 3.34
N ARG A 208 -9.43 -12.84 2.45
CA ARG A 208 -8.39 -13.86 2.22
C ARG A 208 -7.06 -13.21 1.82
N ALA A 209 -7.08 -12.30 0.83
CA ALA A 209 -5.90 -11.59 0.38
C ALA A 209 -5.25 -10.80 1.52
N ASN A 210 -6.04 -10.05 2.29
CA ASN A 210 -5.55 -9.27 3.43
C ASN A 210 -4.99 -10.15 4.55
N ALA A 211 -5.70 -11.19 4.96
CA ALA A 211 -5.22 -12.11 6.00
C ALA A 211 -3.92 -12.81 5.60
N SER A 212 -3.74 -13.14 4.31
CA SER A 212 -2.54 -13.80 3.79
C SER A 212 -1.26 -12.98 3.92
N ILE A 213 -1.37 -11.67 4.02
CA ILE A 213 -0.26 -10.73 4.24
C ILE A 213 -0.32 -10.07 5.62
N GLY A 214 -1.23 -10.54 6.49
CA GLY A 214 -1.32 -10.13 7.88
C GLY A 214 -2.03 -8.80 8.14
N VAL A 215 -2.76 -8.23 7.18
CA VAL A 215 -3.62 -7.05 7.41
C VAL A 215 -4.77 -7.45 8.32
N ASN A 216 -5.02 -6.64 9.36
CA ASN A 216 -6.00 -6.93 10.41
C ASN A 216 -6.97 -5.79 10.72
N GLY A 217 -6.94 -4.71 9.94
CA GLY A 217 -7.86 -3.60 10.06
C GLY A 217 -8.17 -2.96 8.71
N VAL A 218 -9.41 -2.51 8.52
CA VAL A 218 -9.83 -1.84 7.28
C VAL A 218 -10.75 -0.67 7.62
N VAL A 219 -10.37 0.52 7.19
CA VAL A 219 -11.26 1.69 7.13
C VAL A 219 -11.98 1.63 5.79
N VAL A 220 -13.30 1.49 5.81
CA VAL A 220 -14.09 1.16 4.61
C VAL A 220 -14.61 2.36 3.82
N ASN A 221 -14.32 3.58 4.25
CA ASN A 221 -14.78 4.80 3.60
C ASN A 221 -13.73 5.90 3.60
N ASN A 222 -13.90 6.82 2.67
CA ASN A 222 -12.99 7.94 2.43
C ASN A 222 -12.75 8.78 3.70
N VAL A 223 -11.53 9.24 3.88
CA VAL A 223 -11.13 10.20 4.94
C VAL A 223 -11.88 11.53 4.82
N ASN A 224 -12.35 11.93 3.63
CA ASN A 224 -13.31 13.01 3.39
C ASN A 224 -14.73 12.54 3.75
N ALA A 225 -14.91 12.14 5.01
CA ALA A 225 -16.06 11.42 5.51
C ALA A 225 -17.38 12.16 5.32
N LYS A 226 -18.44 11.39 5.05
CA LYS A 226 -19.82 11.86 5.02
C LYS A 226 -20.52 11.46 6.33
N ALA A 227 -21.21 12.39 6.98
CA ALA A 227 -21.86 12.15 8.27
C ALA A 227 -22.89 11.00 8.23
N PHE A 228 -23.62 10.86 7.12
CA PHE A 228 -24.65 9.82 6.97
C PHE A 228 -24.10 8.38 7.05
N MET A 229 -22.78 8.16 6.90
CA MET A 229 -22.17 6.85 7.15
C MET A 229 -22.34 6.36 8.60
N LEU A 230 -22.70 7.26 9.53
CA LEU A 230 -23.02 6.96 10.93
C LEU A 230 -24.51 6.72 11.17
N GLU A 231 -25.37 6.77 10.16
CA GLU A 231 -26.79 6.45 10.30
C GLU A 231 -27.02 4.94 10.48
N PRO A 232 -28.09 4.52 11.18
CA PRO A 232 -28.36 3.10 11.48
C PRO A 232 -28.36 2.21 10.24
N ARG A 233 -28.85 2.71 9.09
CA ARG A 233 -28.86 1.96 7.82
C ARG A 233 -27.45 1.61 7.31
N TYR A 234 -26.46 2.49 7.53
CA TYR A 234 -25.07 2.20 7.16
C TYR A 234 -24.35 1.33 8.20
N ILE A 235 -24.69 1.50 9.48
CA ILE A 235 -24.19 0.62 10.56
C ILE A 235 -24.61 -0.84 10.30
N ALA A 236 -25.86 -1.07 9.85
CA ALA A 236 -26.32 -2.41 9.46
C ALA A 236 -25.50 -3.01 8.30
N LYS A 237 -25.16 -2.18 7.29
CA LYS A 237 -24.31 -2.59 6.17
C LYS A 237 -22.89 -2.89 6.62
N LEU A 238 -22.33 -2.04 7.48
CA LEU A 238 -21.00 -2.23 8.07
C LEU A 238 -20.94 -3.53 8.91
N LYS A 239 -22.00 -3.82 9.68
CA LYS A 239 -22.12 -5.08 10.44
C LYS A 239 -21.97 -6.30 9.53
N ARG A 240 -22.59 -6.27 8.35
CA ARG A 240 -22.50 -7.39 7.39
C ARG A 240 -21.08 -7.64 6.91
N LEU A 241 -20.28 -6.59 6.69
CA LEU A 241 -18.86 -6.69 6.38
C LEU A 241 -18.06 -7.20 7.59
N ALA A 242 -18.29 -6.62 8.76
CA ALA A 242 -17.59 -7.01 9.99
C ALA A 242 -17.79 -8.50 10.31
N ASP A 243 -19.04 -9.00 10.24
CA ASP A 243 -19.34 -10.41 10.50
C ASP A 243 -18.64 -11.34 9.50
N ALA A 244 -18.52 -10.93 8.23
CA ALA A 244 -17.86 -11.71 7.19
C ALA A 244 -16.33 -11.74 7.35
N TRP A 245 -15.73 -10.67 7.88
CA TRP A 245 -14.27 -10.52 7.97
C TRP A 245 -13.69 -10.92 9.33
N ARG A 246 -14.52 -10.97 10.37
CA ARG A 246 -14.10 -11.35 11.74
C ARG A 246 -13.33 -12.66 11.80
N PRO A 247 -13.78 -13.75 11.11
CA PRO A 247 -13.03 -15.01 11.14
C PRO A 247 -11.64 -14.92 10.48
N TYR A 248 -11.40 -13.92 9.63
CA TYR A 248 -10.09 -13.60 9.04
C TYR A 248 -9.21 -12.72 9.93
N GLY A 249 -9.70 -12.36 11.14
CA GLY A 249 -9.01 -11.47 12.07
C GLY A 249 -9.01 -10.01 11.66
N ILE A 250 -9.91 -9.60 10.75
CA ILE A 250 -9.98 -8.24 10.22
C ILE A 250 -11.10 -7.47 10.91
N ARG A 251 -10.74 -6.38 11.57
CA ARG A 251 -11.68 -5.43 12.18
C ARG A 251 -12.05 -4.32 11.20
N VAL A 252 -13.30 -3.87 11.28
CA VAL A 252 -13.78 -2.72 10.50
C VAL A 252 -13.63 -1.44 11.30
N TYR A 253 -13.27 -0.37 10.59
CA TYR A 253 -13.16 1.00 11.08
C TYR A 253 -13.95 1.91 10.14
N LEU A 254 -14.35 3.09 10.64
CA LEU A 254 -14.99 4.12 9.83
C LEU A 254 -14.20 5.43 9.90
N SER A 255 -14.07 6.10 8.76
CA SER A 255 -13.78 7.53 8.78
C SER A 255 -15.00 8.28 9.27
N ALA A 256 -14.86 9.05 10.36
CA ALA A 256 -15.92 9.82 10.98
C ALA A 256 -15.81 11.30 10.63
N ARG A 257 -16.93 11.89 10.18
CA ARG A 257 -17.02 13.33 10.00
C ARG A 257 -17.19 14.02 11.34
N PHE A 258 -16.27 14.92 11.68
CA PHE A 258 -16.24 15.57 12.98
C PHE A 258 -17.53 16.35 13.30
N SER A 259 -18.14 16.97 12.28
CA SER A 259 -19.40 17.73 12.44
C SER A 259 -20.67 16.87 12.46
N ALA A 260 -20.59 15.53 12.54
CA ALA A 260 -21.76 14.65 12.50
C ALA A 260 -22.84 14.99 13.55
N PRO A 261 -22.54 15.42 14.78
CA PRO A 261 -23.57 15.86 15.72
C PRO A 261 -24.47 16.97 15.17
N ARG A 262 -23.89 17.87 14.39
CA ARG A 262 -24.62 18.95 13.71
C ARG A 262 -25.29 18.48 12.43
N ASP A 263 -24.59 17.70 11.61
CA ASP A 263 -25.03 17.34 10.28
C ASP A 263 -26.22 16.33 10.30
N ILE A 264 -26.23 15.39 11.25
CA ILE A 264 -27.26 14.34 11.40
C ILE A 264 -27.83 14.21 12.81
N GLY A 265 -27.22 14.84 13.80
CA GLY A 265 -27.63 14.74 15.19
C GLY A 265 -28.61 15.84 15.63
N GLY A 266 -28.89 16.85 14.78
CA GLY A 266 -29.78 17.95 15.07
C GLY A 266 -29.23 18.95 16.10
N LEU A 267 -27.95 18.88 16.46
CA LEU A 267 -27.32 19.83 17.38
C LEU A 267 -26.92 21.13 16.67
N ALA A 268 -26.90 22.24 17.39
CA ALA A 268 -26.49 23.52 16.83
C ALA A 268 -24.98 23.65 16.64
N THR A 269 -24.20 22.84 17.36
CA THR A 269 -22.73 22.88 17.38
C THR A 269 -22.13 21.48 17.27
N ALA A 270 -20.83 21.40 16.96
CA ALA A 270 -20.01 20.22 17.15
C ALA A 270 -18.76 20.56 17.99
N ASP A 271 -18.81 21.59 18.83
CA ASP A 271 -17.74 21.91 19.78
C ASP A 271 -17.47 20.71 20.69
N PRO A 272 -16.22 20.15 20.70
CA PRO A 272 -15.90 18.95 21.47
C PRO A 272 -16.04 19.13 23.00
N LEU A 273 -16.10 20.36 23.49
CA LEU A 273 -16.33 20.65 24.92
C LEU A 273 -17.80 20.84 25.28
N ASP A 274 -18.72 20.82 24.30
CA ASP A 274 -20.15 20.85 24.57
C ASP A 274 -20.61 19.47 25.10
N PRO A 275 -21.25 19.42 26.29
CA PRO A 275 -21.72 18.16 26.87
C PRO A 275 -22.73 17.40 25.99
N GLN A 276 -23.54 18.11 25.19
CA GLN A 276 -24.52 17.49 24.31
C GLN A 276 -23.82 16.82 23.13
N VAL A 277 -22.75 17.42 22.61
CA VAL A 277 -21.90 16.84 21.56
C VAL A 277 -21.20 15.58 22.07
N ALA A 278 -20.60 15.64 23.26
CA ALA A 278 -19.98 14.49 23.90
C ALA A 278 -20.98 13.34 24.15
N ALA A 279 -22.18 13.67 24.65
CA ALA A 279 -23.25 12.69 24.87
C ALA A 279 -23.75 12.07 23.57
N TRP A 280 -23.86 12.84 22.49
CA TRP A 280 -24.25 12.34 21.17
C TRP A 280 -23.22 11.33 20.63
N TRP A 281 -21.90 11.66 20.69
CA TRP A 281 -20.86 10.75 20.25
C TRP A 281 -20.81 9.47 21.09
N LYS A 282 -21.02 9.59 22.40
CA LYS A 282 -21.12 8.42 23.28
C LYS A 282 -22.27 7.51 22.88
N ALA A 283 -23.46 8.07 22.68
CA ALA A 283 -24.64 7.32 22.25
C ALA A 283 -24.40 6.66 20.87
N LYS A 284 -23.76 7.36 19.94
CA LYS A 284 -23.42 6.82 18.62
C LYS A 284 -22.39 5.69 18.70
N ALA A 285 -21.37 5.83 19.53
CA ALA A 285 -20.40 4.75 19.79
C ALA A 285 -21.10 3.51 20.39
N ASP A 286 -21.98 3.72 21.39
CA ASP A 286 -22.73 2.62 22.00
C ASP A 286 -23.63 1.89 20.99
N GLU A 287 -24.30 2.62 20.10
CA GLU A 287 -25.09 2.06 18.99
C GLU A 287 -24.21 1.19 18.05
N ILE A 288 -23.03 1.67 17.67
CA ILE A 288 -22.13 0.93 16.79
C ILE A 288 -21.62 -0.32 17.48
N TYR A 289 -21.15 -0.24 18.74
CA TYR A 289 -20.65 -1.40 19.47
C TYR A 289 -21.74 -2.41 19.83
N ALA A 290 -22.99 -1.99 19.99
CA ALA A 290 -24.11 -2.91 20.11
C ALA A 290 -24.34 -3.74 18.84
N ALA A 291 -24.11 -3.15 17.67
CA ALA A 291 -24.23 -3.84 16.39
C ALA A 291 -22.97 -4.64 16.03
N ILE A 292 -21.78 -4.10 16.34
CA ILE A 292 -20.46 -4.63 15.95
C ILE A 292 -19.55 -4.59 17.20
N PRO A 293 -19.59 -5.64 18.04
CA PRO A 293 -18.87 -5.65 19.32
C PRO A 293 -17.35 -5.47 19.20
N ASP A 294 -16.76 -5.88 18.08
CA ASP A 294 -15.34 -5.79 17.75
C ASP A 294 -15.01 -4.63 16.80
N PHE A 295 -15.89 -3.63 16.68
CA PHE A 295 -15.62 -2.41 15.91
C PHE A 295 -14.27 -1.80 16.33
N GLY A 296 -13.37 -1.54 15.37
CA GLY A 296 -12.02 -1.11 15.67
C GLY A 296 -11.91 0.35 16.12
N GLY A 297 -12.80 1.22 15.64
CA GLY A 297 -12.79 2.62 15.99
C GLY A 297 -12.94 3.58 14.80
N PHE A 298 -12.61 4.84 15.05
CA PHE A 298 -12.75 5.91 14.06
C PHE A 298 -11.40 6.38 13.51
N LEU A 299 -11.36 6.64 12.20
CA LEU A 299 -10.35 7.47 11.57
C LEU A 299 -10.91 8.88 11.37
N VAL A 300 -10.13 9.92 11.68
CA VAL A 300 -10.57 11.31 11.56
C VAL A 300 -9.56 12.15 10.80
N LYS A 301 -10.03 12.85 9.76
CA LYS A 301 -9.37 13.96 9.11
C LYS A 301 -10.10 15.23 9.54
N ALA A 302 -9.42 16.13 10.23
CA ALA A 302 -10.02 17.34 10.80
C ALA A 302 -9.24 18.59 10.38
N ASN A 303 -9.97 19.70 10.17
CA ASN A 303 -9.44 21.02 9.81
C ASN A 303 -8.47 21.00 8.62
N SER A 304 -8.75 20.16 7.64
CA SER A 304 -7.93 20.01 6.44
C SER A 304 -8.81 19.83 5.21
N GLU A 305 -8.52 20.55 4.12
CA GLU A 305 -9.21 20.45 2.82
C GLU A 305 -10.74 20.51 2.94
N GLY A 306 -11.25 21.46 3.72
CA GLY A 306 -12.68 21.66 3.92
C GLY A 306 -13.38 20.64 4.84
N GLN A 307 -12.64 19.71 5.44
CA GLN A 307 -13.20 18.87 6.48
C GLN A 307 -13.28 19.66 7.80
N PRO A 308 -14.44 19.63 8.48
CA PRO A 308 -14.62 20.32 9.75
C PRO A 308 -13.79 19.67 10.87
N GLY A 309 -13.44 20.46 11.86
CA GLY A 309 -12.65 19.99 12.99
C GLY A 309 -12.79 20.85 14.23
N PRO A 310 -12.07 20.52 15.31
CA PRO A 310 -12.15 21.23 16.59
C PRO A 310 -11.75 22.70 16.51
N GLN A 311 -10.84 23.05 15.58
CA GLN A 311 -10.36 24.43 15.44
C GLN A 311 -11.44 25.38 14.93
N ASP A 312 -12.51 24.88 14.27
CA ASP A 312 -13.69 25.68 13.91
C ASP A 312 -14.41 26.26 15.15
N TYR A 313 -14.11 25.70 16.31
CA TYR A 313 -14.64 26.09 17.62
C TYR A 313 -13.57 26.67 18.56
N GLY A 314 -12.37 26.98 18.06
CA GLY A 314 -11.24 27.44 18.86
C GLY A 314 -10.65 26.37 19.79
N ARG A 315 -10.81 25.08 19.45
CA ARG A 315 -10.28 23.95 20.22
C ARG A 315 -9.10 23.31 19.51
N SER A 316 -8.23 22.67 20.28
CA SER A 316 -7.08 21.92 19.77
C SER A 316 -7.50 20.57 19.14
N HIS A 317 -6.64 20.00 18.30
CA HIS A 317 -6.81 18.64 17.80
C HIS A 317 -6.86 17.61 18.94
N ALA A 318 -6.12 17.82 20.03
CA ALA A 318 -6.15 16.93 21.19
C ALA A 318 -7.51 16.94 21.89
N GLU A 319 -8.13 18.11 22.10
CA GLU A 319 -9.47 18.20 22.67
C GLU A 319 -10.50 17.49 21.79
N GLY A 320 -10.44 17.67 20.46
CA GLY A 320 -11.34 16.99 19.54
C GLY A 320 -11.16 15.47 19.53
N ALA A 321 -9.92 15.00 19.49
CA ALA A 321 -9.59 13.58 19.50
C ALA A 321 -9.98 12.92 20.84
N ASN A 322 -9.71 13.58 21.96
CA ASN A 322 -10.00 13.07 23.31
C ASN A 322 -11.51 12.96 23.58
N MET A 323 -12.32 13.87 23.06
CA MET A 323 -13.77 13.75 23.12
C MET A 323 -14.27 12.47 22.43
N LEU A 324 -13.77 12.16 21.23
CA LEU A 324 -14.10 10.91 20.54
C LEU A 324 -13.53 9.69 21.26
N ALA A 325 -12.33 9.80 21.78
CA ALA A 325 -11.68 8.73 22.55
C ALA A 325 -12.46 8.38 23.82
N ALA A 326 -12.98 9.38 24.54
CA ALA A 326 -13.85 9.19 25.67
C ALA A 326 -15.19 8.53 25.30
N ALA A 327 -15.76 8.87 24.12
CA ALA A 327 -17.00 8.28 23.62
C ALA A 327 -16.83 6.77 23.30
N ILE A 328 -15.68 6.38 22.72
CA ILE A 328 -15.35 4.98 22.40
C ILE A 328 -14.98 4.20 23.68
N GLY A 329 -14.25 4.83 24.60
CA GLY A 329 -13.65 4.19 25.77
C GLY A 329 -12.60 3.14 25.39
N GLU A 330 -12.42 2.12 26.23
CA GLU A 330 -11.44 1.05 26.01
C GLU A 330 -11.79 0.07 24.88
N ARG A 331 -12.97 0.20 24.28
CA ARG A 331 -13.49 -0.73 23.26
C ARG A 331 -12.77 -0.60 21.91
N GLY A 332 -12.15 0.56 21.62
CA GLY A 332 -11.50 0.81 20.33
C GLY A 332 -10.56 2.00 20.35
N THR A 333 -10.19 2.45 19.18
CA THR A 333 -9.16 3.46 18.99
C THR A 333 -9.67 4.62 18.12
N VAL A 334 -9.26 5.84 18.45
CA VAL A 334 -9.38 7.00 17.57
C VAL A 334 -8.06 7.19 16.83
N ILE A 335 -8.08 7.06 15.52
CA ILE A 335 -6.93 7.33 14.66
C ILE A 335 -7.11 8.74 14.11
N TRP A 336 -6.22 9.64 14.51
CA TRP A 336 -6.28 11.04 14.12
C TRP A 336 -5.18 11.35 13.14
N ARG A 337 -5.53 11.79 11.91
CA ARG A 337 -4.52 12.12 10.90
C ARG A 337 -3.80 13.41 11.25
N ALA A 338 -2.49 13.34 11.40
CA ALA A 338 -1.62 14.50 11.55
C ALA A 338 -1.30 15.11 10.18
N PHE A 339 -2.33 15.61 9.50
CA PHE A 339 -2.23 16.19 8.18
C PHE A 339 -3.13 17.42 8.08
N VAL A 340 -2.55 18.56 7.79
CA VAL A 340 -3.22 19.85 7.75
C VAL A 340 -2.92 20.56 6.44
N TYR A 341 -3.96 21.06 5.82
CA TYR A 341 -3.92 21.98 4.71
C TYR A 341 -4.59 23.29 5.11
N ARG A 342 -3.81 24.24 5.67
CA ARG A 342 -4.27 25.60 5.99
C ARG A 342 -3.57 26.60 5.07
N ALA A 343 -4.37 27.47 4.43
CA ALA A 343 -3.87 28.48 3.50
C ALA A 343 -3.15 29.66 4.18
N GLU A 344 -3.41 29.86 5.47
CA GLU A 344 -3.18 31.14 6.16
C GLU A 344 -1.73 31.38 6.56
N ASP A 345 -0.83 30.37 6.50
CA ASP A 345 0.45 30.48 7.19
C ASP A 345 1.60 29.68 6.57
N SER A 346 1.75 29.61 5.26
CA SER A 346 2.83 28.80 4.74
C SER A 346 3.87 29.50 3.90
N THR A 347 4.88 29.98 4.58
CA THR A 347 6.19 30.15 3.95
C THR A 347 6.74 28.81 3.45
N ASP A 348 6.40 27.69 4.14
CA ASP A 348 6.76 26.32 3.73
C ASP A 348 5.72 25.31 4.22
N ARG A 349 5.03 24.69 3.28
CA ARG A 349 4.01 23.66 3.48
C ARG A 349 4.51 22.48 4.34
N THR A 350 5.79 22.11 4.21
CA THR A 350 6.38 20.98 4.95
C THR A 350 6.44 21.20 6.46
N MET A 351 6.26 22.44 6.91
CA MET A 351 6.30 22.76 8.34
C MET A 351 4.97 22.63 9.05
N GLN A 352 3.84 22.66 8.34
CA GLN A 352 2.51 22.84 8.93
C GLN A 352 2.13 21.74 9.93
N ALA A 353 2.19 20.48 9.52
CA ALA A 353 1.80 19.39 10.40
C ALA A 353 2.68 19.32 11.66
N TYR A 354 3.97 19.55 11.51
CA TYR A 354 4.88 19.58 12.67
C TYR A 354 4.53 20.73 13.63
N ALA A 355 4.36 21.94 13.13
CA ALA A 355 4.07 23.11 13.94
C ALA A 355 2.74 22.99 14.69
N GLU A 356 1.78 22.27 14.12
CA GLU A 356 0.45 22.12 14.70
C GLU A 356 0.37 20.95 15.69
N PHE A 357 1.02 19.83 15.42
CA PHE A 357 0.88 18.63 16.25
C PHE A 357 1.98 18.46 17.31
N GLN A 358 3.20 18.91 17.05
CA GLN A 358 4.29 18.74 18.01
C GLN A 358 4.02 19.41 19.36
N PRO A 359 3.44 20.62 19.46
CA PRO A 359 3.07 21.23 20.75
C PRO A 359 2.00 20.48 21.53
N LEU A 360 1.30 19.55 20.90
CA LEU A 360 0.25 18.73 21.52
C LEU A 360 0.77 17.38 22.02
N ASP A 361 2.08 17.13 21.95
CA ASP A 361 2.66 15.86 22.43
C ASP A 361 2.32 15.63 23.91
N GLY A 362 1.81 14.44 24.22
CA GLY A 362 1.36 14.05 25.56
C GLY A 362 0.00 14.60 25.98
N GLN A 363 -0.71 15.32 25.10
CA GLN A 363 -2.08 15.81 25.39
C GLN A 363 -3.19 14.89 24.85
N PHE A 364 -2.84 13.90 24.03
CA PHE A 364 -3.76 12.92 23.49
C PHE A 364 -4.00 11.78 24.48
N ALA A 365 -5.25 11.30 24.58
CA ALA A 365 -5.59 10.14 25.40
C ALA A 365 -4.92 8.86 24.91
N ASP A 366 -4.75 7.87 25.78
CA ASP A 366 -4.02 6.61 25.50
C ASP A 366 -4.62 5.79 24.34
N ASN A 367 -5.93 5.91 24.08
CA ASN A 367 -6.60 5.25 22.97
C ASN A 367 -6.68 6.12 21.69
N VAL A 368 -5.96 7.26 21.65
CA VAL A 368 -5.73 8.03 20.42
C VAL A 368 -4.39 7.62 19.80
N ILE A 369 -4.39 7.50 18.48
CA ILE A 369 -3.18 7.27 17.67
C ILE A 369 -3.10 8.38 16.63
N LEU A 370 -1.96 9.06 16.56
CA LEU A 370 -1.69 9.97 15.46
C LEU A 370 -1.17 9.20 14.24
N GLN A 371 -1.87 9.33 13.12
CA GLN A 371 -1.48 8.76 11.83
C GLN A 371 -0.71 9.80 11.03
N ILE A 372 0.59 9.55 10.85
CA ILE A 372 1.56 10.46 10.26
C ILE A 372 2.00 9.93 8.90
N LYS A 373 1.92 10.75 7.84
CA LYS A 373 2.42 10.40 6.50
C LYS A 373 3.91 10.09 6.51
N ASN A 374 4.35 9.30 5.55
CA ASN A 374 5.75 8.90 5.44
C ASN A 374 6.72 10.09 5.25
N GLY A 375 6.27 11.18 4.62
CA GLY A 375 7.03 12.42 4.44
C GLY A 375 6.22 13.67 4.83
N PRO A 376 6.85 14.83 4.95
CA PRO A 376 6.21 16.04 5.49
C PRO A 376 5.32 16.77 4.48
N LEU A 377 5.30 16.36 3.21
CA LEU A 377 4.47 16.99 2.19
C LEU A 377 3.21 16.18 1.92
N ASP A 378 3.22 15.27 0.96
CA ASP A 378 2.03 14.52 0.55
C ASP A 378 2.38 13.34 -0.34
N PHE A 379 3.00 12.29 0.20
CA PHE A 379 3.32 11.06 -0.53
C PHE A 379 4.09 11.29 -1.85
N GLN A 380 4.91 12.33 -1.92
CA GLN A 380 5.69 12.61 -3.12
C GLN A 380 6.62 11.45 -3.49
N PRO A 381 7.04 11.33 -4.74
CA PRO A 381 7.93 10.24 -5.18
C PRO A 381 9.19 10.10 -4.35
N ARG A 382 9.68 11.23 -3.82
CA ARG A 382 10.78 11.28 -2.86
C ARG A 382 10.58 12.42 -1.86
N GLU A 383 10.57 12.06 -0.59
CA GLU A 383 10.55 12.98 0.55
C GLU A 383 11.52 12.47 1.62
N PRO A 384 12.09 13.32 2.49
CA PRO A 384 12.68 12.86 3.74
C PRO A 384 11.57 12.28 4.63
N PHE A 385 11.94 11.52 5.67
CA PHE A 385 10.95 11.06 6.64
C PHE A 385 10.28 12.25 7.35
N HIS A 386 9.03 12.08 7.80
CA HIS A 386 8.29 13.15 8.48
C HIS A 386 8.90 13.48 9.85
N PRO A 387 9.21 14.76 10.17
CA PRO A 387 9.93 15.13 11.41
C PRO A 387 9.13 14.89 12.70
N LEU A 388 7.81 14.67 12.63
CA LEU A 388 7.01 14.23 13.80
C LEU A 388 7.42 12.85 14.31
N PHE A 389 8.01 11.98 13.48
CA PHE A 389 8.56 10.72 13.97
C PHE A 389 9.74 11.02 14.90
N GLY A 390 9.62 10.56 16.16
CA GLY A 390 10.55 10.87 17.23
C GLY A 390 10.36 12.22 17.92
N ALA A 391 9.60 13.15 17.35
CA ALA A 391 9.21 14.39 18.01
C ALA A 391 7.96 14.24 18.91
N MET A 392 7.12 13.25 18.64
CA MET A 392 5.97 12.86 19.44
C MET A 392 6.38 11.73 20.39
N GLN A 393 6.97 12.07 21.53
CA GLN A 393 7.55 11.08 22.44
C GLN A 393 6.55 10.53 23.46
N ASN A 394 5.47 11.28 23.73
CA ASN A 394 4.46 10.95 24.73
C ASN A 394 3.10 10.62 24.09
N THR A 395 3.04 10.54 22.77
CA THR A 395 1.83 10.27 22.00
C THR A 395 2.05 9.05 21.11
N ARG A 396 1.09 8.16 21.06
CA ARG A 396 1.12 6.99 20.17
C ARG A 396 1.05 7.43 18.71
N VAL A 397 1.98 6.97 17.91
CA VAL A 397 2.06 7.33 16.48
C VAL A 397 2.11 6.10 15.59
N MET A 398 1.52 6.16 14.40
CA MET A 398 1.61 5.16 13.36
C MET A 398 2.01 5.78 12.02
N LEU A 399 2.62 4.96 11.15
CA LEU A 399 2.97 5.40 9.79
C LEU A 399 1.76 5.31 8.86
N GLU A 400 1.50 6.37 8.09
CA GLU A 400 0.62 6.33 6.92
C GLU A 400 1.45 6.26 5.64
N ALA A 401 1.32 5.14 4.92
CA ALA A 401 1.88 4.95 3.59
C ALA A 401 0.78 5.10 2.53
N GLN A 402 1.14 5.39 1.30
CA GLN A 402 0.19 5.38 0.18
C GLN A 402 0.52 4.21 -0.75
N ILE A 403 -0.40 3.26 -0.88
CA ILE A 403 -0.29 2.13 -1.82
C ILE A 403 -0.76 2.58 -3.20
N THR A 404 -1.70 3.54 -3.27
CA THR A 404 -2.04 4.21 -4.51
C THR A 404 -0.83 5.00 -5.01
N ARG A 405 -0.66 5.08 -6.31
CA ARG A 405 0.50 5.76 -6.92
C ARG A 405 0.13 7.14 -7.43
N GLU A 406 -0.51 7.95 -6.60
CA GLU A 406 -1.03 9.27 -6.95
C GLU A 406 0.01 10.15 -7.66
N TYR A 407 1.25 10.12 -7.18
CA TYR A 407 2.36 10.91 -7.72
C TYR A 407 3.43 10.05 -8.43
N LEU A 408 3.19 8.76 -8.60
CA LEU A 408 4.14 7.79 -9.17
C LEU A 408 3.60 7.11 -10.44
N GLY A 409 2.87 7.85 -11.27
CA GLY A 409 2.36 7.38 -12.55
C GLY A 409 1.00 6.70 -12.49
N GLN A 410 0.29 6.76 -11.36
CA GLN A 410 -1.06 6.22 -11.19
C GLN A 410 -1.16 4.74 -11.64
N ALA A 411 -2.10 4.38 -12.52
CA ALA A 411 -2.22 3.03 -13.08
C ALA A 411 -1.30 2.78 -14.28
N SER A 412 -0.37 3.70 -14.61
CA SER A 412 0.52 3.56 -15.76
C SER A 412 1.89 3.05 -15.36
N GLY A 413 2.31 1.94 -15.93
CA GLY A 413 3.66 1.42 -15.77
C GLY A 413 3.95 0.81 -14.40
N ILE A 414 5.22 0.70 -14.06
CA ILE A 414 5.72 0.01 -12.87
C ILE A 414 6.42 0.99 -11.94
N ALA A 415 5.97 1.03 -10.69
CA ALA A 415 6.66 1.66 -9.58
C ALA A 415 6.48 0.82 -8.30
N TYR A 416 7.52 0.08 -7.91
CA TYR A 416 7.50 -0.73 -6.69
C TYR A 416 7.83 0.12 -5.47
N LEU A 417 6.92 0.17 -4.50
CA LEU A 417 6.94 1.13 -3.40
C LEU A 417 7.68 0.65 -2.14
N ALA A 418 7.96 -0.64 -2.01
CA ALA A 418 8.68 -1.14 -0.84
C ALA A 418 10.03 -0.45 -0.58
N PRO A 419 10.84 -0.08 -1.60
CA PRO A 419 12.05 0.72 -1.37
C PRO A 419 11.77 2.10 -0.74
N LEU A 420 10.67 2.77 -1.14
CA LEU A 420 10.25 4.04 -0.54
C LEU A 420 9.91 3.87 0.94
N TRP A 421 9.09 2.87 1.26
CA TRP A 421 8.68 2.65 2.64
C TRP A 421 9.82 2.17 3.53
N LYS A 422 10.73 1.35 2.99
CA LYS A 422 11.94 0.92 3.70
C LYS A 422 12.88 2.09 3.98
N GLU A 423 13.07 2.99 3.02
CA GLU A 423 13.87 4.20 3.20
C GLU A 423 13.37 5.02 4.41
N VAL A 424 12.05 5.15 4.56
CA VAL A 424 11.44 5.83 5.71
C VAL A 424 11.52 4.99 6.99
N LEU A 425 11.14 3.72 6.95
CA LEU A 425 11.15 2.84 8.14
C LEU A 425 12.54 2.69 8.75
N ASP A 426 13.58 2.64 7.92
CA ASP A 426 14.98 2.47 8.35
C ASP A 426 15.64 3.81 8.74
N ALA A 427 15.01 4.95 8.48
CA ALA A 427 15.57 6.25 8.81
C ALA A 427 15.74 6.42 10.31
N ASP A 428 16.94 6.77 10.76
CA ASP A 428 17.21 7.20 12.14
C ASP A 428 16.60 8.60 12.35
N THR A 429 15.75 8.73 13.36
CA THR A 429 15.11 10.01 13.69
C THR A 429 16.00 10.93 14.51
N GLY A 430 17.09 10.40 15.07
CA GLY A 430 17.95 11.09 16.05
C GLY A 430 17.26 11.37 17.40
N ARG A 431 16.06 10.80 17.61
CA ARG A 431 15.22 11.02 18.80
C ARG A 431 14.60 9.69 19.28
N GLY A 432 15.42 8.69 19.53
CA GLY A 432 14.96 7.43 20.13
C GLY A 432 14.83 6.24 19.16
N GLY A 433 15.54 6.27 18.04
CA GLY A 433 15.66 5.14 17.12
C GLY A 433 15.12 5.42 15.72
N THR A 434 14.97 4.35 14.94
CA THR A 434 14.42 4.45 13.58
C THR A 434 12.91 4.67 13.60
N VAL A 435 12.36 5.17 12.47
CA VAL A 435 10.91 5.29 12.31
C VAL A 435 10.22 3.95 12.59
N ALA A 436 10.76 2.84 12.08
CA ALA A 436 10.21 1.50 12.33
C ALA A 436 10.14 1.19 13.84
N GLN A 437 11.17 1.49 14.61
CA GLN A 437 11.17 1.25 16.06
C GLN A 437 10.14 2.10 16.81
N ILE A 438 9.90 3.32 16.32
CA ILE A 438 8.91 4.24 16.92
C ILE A 438 7.48 3.77 16.63
N VAL A 439 7.18 3.33 15.40
CA VAL A 439 5.83 2.96 15.00
C VAL A 439 5.48 1.50 15.28
N ALA A 440 6.47 0.61 15.45
CA ALA A 440 6.23 -0.81 15.67
C ALA A 440 5.31 -1.12 16.87
N PRO A 441 5.37 -0.41 18.01
CA PRO A 441 4.44 -0.65 19.12
C PRO A 441 2.99 -0.32 18.80
N VAL A 442 2.72 0.41 17.71
CA VAL A 442 1.39 0.90 17.33
C VAL A 442 0.92 0.31 16.02
N GLY A 443 1.58 0.65 14.89
CA GLY A 443 1.16 0.10 13.62
C GLY A 443 1.51 0.92 12.38
N MET A 444 0.95 0.44 11.27
CA MET A 444 1.09 1.04 9.95
C MET A 444 -0.24 1.00 9.20
N ALA A 445 -0.60 2.09 8.53
CA ALA A 445 -1.77 2.19 7.68
C ALA A 445 -1.35 2.46 6.22
N GLY A 446 -2.06 1.88 5.26
CA GLY A 446 -1.83 2.09 3.84
C GLY A 446 -3.07 2.57 3.12
N VAL A 447 -2.97 3.66 2.35
CA VAL A 447 -4.05 4.10 1.48
C VAL A 447 -4.17 3.11 0.33
N ALA A 448 -5.31 2.42 0.26
CA ALA A 448 -5.50 1.27 -0.61
C ALA A 448 -5.74 1.67 -2.08
N ASN A 449 -5.10 0.97 -3.00
CA ASN A 449 -5.47 0.97 -4.42
C ASN A 449 -6.11 -0.39 -4.76
N VAL A 450 -7.34 -0.59 -4.28
CA VAL A 450 -8.12 -1.81 -4.52
C VAL A 450 -9.48 -1.39 -5.04
N GLY A 451 -9.83 -1.86 -6.23
CA GLY A 451 -11.07 -1.49 -6.90
C GLY A 451 -11.78 -2.66 -7.54
N SER A 452 -12.82 -2.34 -8.33
CA SER A 452 -13.73 -3.32 -8.95
C SER A 452 -13.14 -4.00 -10.19
N ASP A 453 -11.97 -3.60 -10.68
CA ASP A 453 -11.33 -4.25 -11.81
C ASP A 453 -11.05 -5.73 -11.52
N ARG A 454 -11.02 -6.53 -12.56
CA ARG A 454 -10.73 -7.95 -12.43
C ARG A 454 -9.36 -8.17 -11.78
N ASN A 455 -8.36 -7.42 -12.21
CA ASN A 455 -7.10 -7.25 -11.51
C ASN A 455 -7.27 -6.15 -10.45
N TRP A 456 -7.50 -6.52 -9.21
CA TRP A 456 -7.87 -5.69 -8.07
C TRP A 456 -7.17 -4.34 -7.94
N THR A 457 -5.98 -4.21 -8.47
CA THR A 457 -5.11 -3.03 -8.33
C THR A 457 -4.87 -2.31 -9.67
N GLY A 458 -5.60 -2.72 -10.72
CA GLY A 458 -5.47 -2.19 -12.08
C GLY A 458 -4.34 -2.83 -12.88
N THR A 459 -3.18 -3.06 -12.26
CA THR A 459 -2.02 -3.71 -12.91
C THR A 459 -1.45 -4.84 -12.06
N HIS A 460 -0.71 -5.77 -12.67
CA HIS A 460 -0.09 -6.87 -11.95
C HIS A 460 0.93 -6.37 -10.91
N PHE A 461 1.74 -5.36 -11.26
CA PHE A 461 2.78 -4.86 -10.37
C PHE A 461 2.25 -3.97 -9.23
N ASP A 462 1.06 -3.40 -9.36
CA ASP A 462 0.43 -2.70 -8.23
C ASP A 462 -0.02 -3.66 -7.14
N ALA A 463 -0.37 -4.91 -7.49
CA ALA A 463 -0.59 -5.97 -6.51
C ALA A 463 0.67 -6.26 -5.66
N ALA A 464 1.87 -6.06 -6.22
CA ALA A 464 3.11 -6.16 -5.46
C ALA A 464 3.22 -5.10 -4.35
N ASN A 465 2.67 -3.90 -4.58
CA ASN A 465 2.67 -2.84 -3.58
C ASN A 465 1.73 -3.16 -2.41
N TRP A 466 0.54 -3.68 -2.69
CA TRP A 466 -0.36 -4.17 -1.65
C TRP A 466 0.27 -5.32 -0.84
N TYR A 467 0.85 -6.31 -1.53
CA TYR A 467 1.58 -7.40 -0.89
C TYR A 467 2.72 -6.89 0.00
N ALA A 468 3.56 -6.01 -0.53
CA ALA A 468 4.71 -5.48 0.17
C ALA A 468 4.34 -4.65 1.41
N PHE A 469 3.25 -3.88 1.33
CA PHE A 469 2.72 -3.16 2.48
C PHE A 469 2.41 -4.13 3.65
N GLY A 470 1.63 -5.18 3.40
CA GLY A 470 1.30 -6.16 4.43
C GLY A 470 2.53 -6.87 4.99
N ARG A 471 3.48 -7.25 4.13
CA ARG A 471 4.71 -7.92 4.56
C ARG A 471 5.61 -7.02 5.41
N LEU A 472 5.74 -5.73 5.09
CA LEU A 472 6.50 -4.78 5.89
C LEU A 472 5.81 -4.46 7.22
N ALA A 473 4.49 -4.32 7.24
CA ALA A 473 3.73 -4.14 8.47
C ALA A 473 3.78 -5.39 9.37
N TRP A 474 3.86 -6.57 8.77
CA TRP A 474 4.08 -7.83 9.49
C TRP A 474 5.51 -7.94 10.04
N ASN A 475 6.51 -7.66 9.20
CA ASN A 475 7.93 -7.72 9.57
C ASN A 475 8.74 -6.66 8.81
N HIS A 476 8.96 -5.52 9.45
CA HIS A 476 9.70 -4.40 8.87
C HIS A 476 11.20 -4.69 8.66
N ALA A 477 11.73 -5.78 9.21
CA ALA A 477 13.12 -6.21 8.98
C ALA A 477 13.33 -6.86 7.59
N LEU A 478 12.26 -7.26 6.91
CA LEU A 478 12.36 -7.78 5.55
C LEU A 478 12.93 -6.71 4.60
N THR A 479 13.79 -7.15 3.69
CA THR A 479 14.27 -6.28 2.62
C THR A 479 13.27 -6.21 1.47
N SER A 480 13.22 -5.07 0.77
CA SER A 480 12.39 -4.91 -0.42
C SER A 480 12.65 -5.98 -1.49
N GLY A 481 13.92 -6.43 -1.60
CA GLY A 481 14.31 -7.48 -2.54
C GLY A 481 13.84 -8.88 -2.14
N GLN A 482 13.77 -9.21 -0.84
CA GLN A 482 13.16 -10.46 -0.37
C GLN A 482 11.68 -10.49 -0.71
N ILE A 483 10.94 -9.42 -0.38
CA ILE A 483 9.50 -9.30 -0.65
C ILE A 483 9.22 -9.37 -2.16
N ALA A 484 10.02 -8.69 -2.99
CA ALA A 484 9.88 -8.73 -4.44
C ALA A 484 10.01 -10.16 -5.01
N ARG A 485 11.03 -10.91 -4.57
CA ARG A 485 11.22 -12.31 -5.00
C ARG A 485 10.10 -13.22 -4.50
N GLU A 486 9.70 -13.07 -3.24
CA GLU A 486 8.60 -13.82 -2.62
C GLU A 486 7.29 -13.62 -3.40
N TRP A 487 6.94 -12.37 -3.70
CA TRP A 487 5.75 -12.05 -4.48
C TRP A 487 5.83 -12.57 -5.92
N ALA A 488 6.96 -12.34 -6.60
CA ALA A 488 7.14 -12.76 -7.98
C ALA A 488 7.09 -14.29 -8.15
N ALA A 489 7.59 -15.05 -7.17
CA ALA A 489 7.54 -16.51 -7.18
C ALA A 489 6.11 -17.06 -7.09
N GLN A 490 5.23 -16.38 -6.36
CA GLN A 490 3.83 -16.76 -6.22
C GLN A 490 2.96 -16.26 -7.38
N THR A 491 3.38 -15.16 -8.03
CA THR A 491 2.60 -14.47 -9.05
C THR A 491 2.98 -14.89 -10.48
N PHE A 492 4.26 -14.94 -10.81
CA PHE A 492 4.72 -15.14 -12.18
C PHE A 492 5.38 -16.50 -12.41
N THR A 493 6.50 -16.77 -11.78
CA THR A 493 7.35 -17.93 -12.10
C THR A 493 8.24 -18.33 -10.94
N ARG A 494 8.69 -19.59 -10.93
CA ARG A 494 9.68 -20.09 -9.97
C ARG A 494 11.10 -20.20 -10.59
N ASP A 495 11.26 -19.83 -11.86
CA ASP A 495 12.58 -19.85 -12.49
C ASP A 495 13.54 -18.88 -11.81
N PRO A 496 14.68 -19.35 -11.26
CA PRO A 496 15.54 -18.48 -10.44
C PRO A 496 16.18 -17.32 -11.22
N LYS A 497 16.37 -17.47 -12.54
CA LYS A 497 16.92 -16.40 -13.39
C LYS A 497 15.86 -15.34 -13.63
N ALA A 498 14.65 -15.76 -13.97
CA ALA A 498 13.52 -14.85 -14.16
C ALA A 498 13.19 -14.09 -12.86
N LEU A 499 13.19 -14.76 -11.71
CA LEU A 499 12.96 -14.12 -10.40
C LEU A 499 14.00 -13.03 -10.10
N ARG A 500 15.28 -13.27 -10.39
CA ARG A 500 16.32 -12.24 -10.22
C ARG A 500 16.08 -11.04 -11.13
N THR A 501 15.69 -11.28 -12.37
CA THR A 501 15.39 -10.22 -13.35
C THR A 501 14.18 -9.39 -12.93
N ILE A 502 13.08 -10.04 -12.52
CA ILE A 502 11.87 -9.35 -12.03
C ILE A 502 12.19 -8.52 -10.79
N ALA A 503 12.88 -9.10 -9.81
CA ALA A 503 13.22 -8.39 -8.57
C ALA A 503 14.15 -7.19 -8.84
N ALA A 504 15.13 -7.32 -9.74
CA ALA A 504 16.00 -6.20 -10.12
C ALA A 504 15.22 -5.07 -10.81
N MET A 505 14.29 -5.43 -11.70
CA MET A 505 13.40 -4.48 -12.37
C MET A 505 12.52 -3.75 -11.35
N MET A 506 11.90 -4.47 -10.42
CA MET A 506 11.07 -3.89 -9.36
C MET A 506 11.87 -2.90 -8.51
N LEU A 507 13.04 -3.30 -8.01
CA LEU A 507 13.87 -2.46 -7.14
C LEU A 507 14.34 -1.17 -7.81
N GLY A 508 14.56 -1.18 -9.12
CA GLY A 508 14.97 0.01 -9.87
C GLY A 508 13.80 0.89 -10.36
N SER A 509 12.56 0.39 -10.31
CA SER A 509 11.41 1.04 -10.95
C SER A 509 11.06 2.38 -10.32
N ARG A 510 11.04 2.49 -8.97
CA ARG A 510 10.78 3.75 -8.27
C ARG A 510 11.81 4.82 -8.65
N GLU A 511 13.10 4.47 -8.65
CA GLU A 511 14.16 5.44 -8.99
C GLU A 511 14.02 5.94 -10.43
N ALA A 512 13.63 5.08 -11.36
CA ALA A 512 13.34 5.49 -12.72
C ALA A 512 12.21 6.52 -12.77
N VAL A 513 11.11 6.31 -12.01
CA VAL A 513 10.00 7.26 -11.91
C VAL A 513 10.46 8.58 -11.30
N VAL A 514 11.20 8.55 -10.19
CA VAL A 514 11.74 9.76 -9.54
C VAL A 514 12.61 10.56 -10.54
N ASP A 515 13.51 9.86 -11.25
CA ASP A 515 14.44 10.51 -12.17
C ASP A 515 13.72 11.17 -13.36
N TYR A 516 12.64 10.57 -13.90
CA TYR A 516 11.94 11.24 -15.01
C TYR A 516 10.84 12.21 -14.57
N THR A 517 10.43 12.24 -13.29
CA THR A 517 9.38 13.17 -12.78
C THR A 517 9.95 14.31 -11.95
N GLY A 518 10.63 14.03 -10.85
CA GLY A 518 11.12 15.00 -9.88
C GLY A 518 12.52 14.66 -9.35
N PRO A 519 13.57 14.68 -10.20
CA PRO A 519 14.90 14.31 -9.79
C PRO A 519 15.50 15.31 -8.79
N LEU A 520 16.53 14.85 -8.06
CA LEU A 520 17.31 15.65 -7.10
C LEU A 520 16.48 16.22 -5.92
N GLY A 521 15.31 15.64 -5.62
CA GLY A 521 14.43 16.12 -4.55
C GLY A 521 13.44 17.19 -4.96
N LEU A 522 13.26 17.43 -6.25
CA LEU A 522 12.14 18.21 -6.76
C LEU A 522 10.82 17.46 -6.46
N ALA A 523 9.79 18.18 -6.05
CA ALA A 523 8.51 17.65 -5.66
C ALA A 523 7.37 18.39 -6.31
N HIS A 524 6.21 17.74 -6.41
CA HIS A 524 4.94 18.32 -6.84
C HIS A 524 4.99 19.00 -8.22
N LEU A 525 5.59 18.33 -9.22
CA LEU A 525 5.73 18.87 -10.59
C LEU A 525 4.62 18.40 -11.55
N MET A 526 3.62 17.69 -11.04
CA MET A 526 2.53 17.09 -11.81
C MET A 526 1.35 18.04 -11.99
N GLY A 527 0.47 17.68 -12.94
CA GLY A 527 -0.78 18.40 -13.19
C GLY A 527 -1.67 18.42 -11.94
N THR A 528 -2.20 19.60 -11.66
CA THR A 528 -3.08 19.82 -10.50
C THR A 528 -4.44 19.13 -10.73
N SER A 529 -5.15 18.84 -9.65
CA SER A 529 -6.43 18.15 -9.61
C SER A 529 -6.31 16.63 -9.80
N HIS A 530 -5.96 16.13 -10.98
CA HIS A 530 -5.81 14.70 -11.25
C HIS A 530 -4.37 14.18 -11.00
N HIS A 531 -3.38 15.03 -10.80
CA HIS A 531 -1.96 14.72 -10.57
C HIS A 531 -1.32 13.84 -11.68
N TYR A 532 -1.85 13.89 -12.91
CA TYR A 532 -1.34 13.12 -14.04
C TYR A 532 -0.54 14.00 -15.01
N GLY A 533 0.66 13.56 -15.33
CA GLY A 533 1.56 14.22 -16.26
C GLY A 533 2.29 15.45 -15.70
N PRO A 534 3.29 15.96 -16.45
CA PRO A 534 4.11 17.10 -16.04
C PRO A 534 3.36 18.43 -16.19
N ALA A 535 3.46 19.27 -15.18
CA ALA A 535 2.97 20.66 -15.24
C ALA A 535 3.81 21.63 -14.40
N PRO A 536 5.15 21.63 -14.49
CA PRO A 536 6.00 22.48 -13.65
C PRO A 536 5.76 23.98 -13.86
N TRP A 537 5.09 24.37 -14.95
CA TRP A 537 4.78 25.76 -15.31
C TRP A 537 3.58 26.35 -14.59
N VAL A 538 2.76 25.53 -13.87
CA VAL A 538 1.55 26.03 -13.20
C VAL A 538 1.94 26.86 -12.00
N CYS A 539 1.37 28.11 -11.95
CA CYS A 539 1.72 29.13 -10.98
C CYS A 539 0.58 30.14 -10.72
N ASP A 540 -0.62 29.86 -11.16
CA ASP A 540 -1.77 30.77 -11.18
C ASP A 540 -3.01 30.23 -10.45
N LEU A 541 -2.85 29.15 -9.69
CA LEU A 541 -3.92 28.60 -8.86
C LEU A 541 -4.10 29.43 -7.60
N GLU A 542 -5.32 29.43 -7.07
CA GLU A 542 -5.75 30.26 -5.93
C GLU A 542 -4.85 30.08 -4.69
N ARG A 543 -4.49 28.85 -4.37
CA ARG A 543 -3.66 28.55 -3.20
C ARG A 543 -2.21 28.33 -3.62
N PRO A 544 -1.24 29.02 -2.98
CA PRO A 544 0.17 28.89 -3.34
C PRO A 544 0.66 27.45 -3.39
N GLU A 545 0.30 26.65 -2.38
CA GLU A 545 0.73 25.24 -2.22
C GLU A 545 0.08 24.27 -3.21
N TRP A 546 -0.85 24.71 -4.03
CA TRP A 546 -1.37 23.93 -5.15
C TRP A 546 -0.51 24.06 -6.41
N ASN A 547 0.35 25.07 -6.44
CA ASN A 547 1.14 25.41 -7.61
C ASN A 547 2.51 24.70 -7.60
N PRO A 548 2.87 23.95 -8.63
CA PRO A 548 4.22 23.40 -8.81
C PRO A 548 5.34 24.43 -8.64
N CYS A 549 5.16 25.66 -9.13
CA CYS A 549 6.18 26.70 -9.01
C CYS A 549 6.50 27.11 -7.57
N TYR A 550 5.57 26.94 -6.66
CA TYR A 550 5.79 27.15 -5.22
C TYR A 550 6.85 26.20 -4.65
N TYR A 551 6.93 24.99 -5.16
CA TYR A 551 7.87 23.98 -4.67
C TYR A 551 9.24 24.08 -5.32
N HIS A 552 9.30 24.24 -6.64
CA HIS A 552 10.59 24.28 -7.34
C HIS A 552 11.26 25.65 -7.34
N ARG A 553 10.53 26.74 -7.16
CA ARG A 553 11.02 28.13 -7.08
C ARG A 553 12.05 28.50 -8.17
N ALA A 554 11.93 27.91 -9.36
CA ALA A 554 12.87 28.13 -10.45
C ALA A 554 12.71 29.49 -11.06
N ASN A 555 13.85 30.16 -11.31
CA ASN A 555 13.95 31.38 -12.09
C ASN A 555 15.28 31.36 -12.88
N LYS A 556 15.63 32.46 -13.53
CA LYS A 556 16.88 32.57 -14.31
C LYS A 556 18.14 32.26 -13.49
N ASP A 557 18.11 32.48 -12.19
CA ASP A 557 19.29 32.39 -11.30
C ASP A 557 19.45 30.99 -10.68
N GLY A 558 18.38 30.21 -10.53
CA GLY A 558 18.46 28.90 -9.88
C GLY A 558 17.12 28.21 -9.68
N ILE A 559 17.15 27.01 -9.01
CA ILE A 559 16.03 26.14 -8.75
C ILE A 559 16.17 25.49 -7.37
N GLY A 560 15.05 25.02 -6.80
CA GLY A 560 14.97 24.33 -5.53
C GLY A 560 14.42 25.20 -4.41
N PHE A 561 14.13 24.59 -3.27
CA PHE A 561 13.56 25.26 -2.11
C PHE A 561 14.60 25.36 -1.00
N ASP A 562 14.97 26.57 -0.57
CA ASP A 562 15.84 26.75 0.59
C ASP A 562 15.05 26.49 1.88
N ARG A 563 15.31 25.35 2.49
CA ARG A 563 14.75 24.91 3.77
C ARG A 563 15.75 24.94 4.93
N THR A 564 16.93 25.49 4.67
CA THR A 564 17.96 25.74 5.70
C THR A 564 17.64 26.99 6.53
N ALA A 565 18.52 27.37 7.42
CA ALA A 565 18.38 28.56 8.27
C ALA A 565 18.32 29.88 7.48
N THR A 566 18.78 29.91 6.23
CA THR A 566 18.72 31.08 5.33
C THR A 566 17.39 31.19 4.58
N GLY A 567 16.60 30.13 4.59
CA GLY A 567 15.30 30.07 3.92
C GLY A 567 14.12 29.91 4.87
N SER A 568 13.30 28.87 4.70
CA SER A 568 12.14 28.61 5.55
C SER A 568 12.49 28.07 6.94
N ALA A 569 13.72 27.61 7.15
CA ALA A 569 14.20 26.97 8.37
C ALA A 569 13.46 25.67 8.75
N SER A 570 12.75 25.01 7.82
CA SER A 570 12.02 23.76 8.12
C SER A 570 12.95 22.65 8.57
N LEU A 571 14.22 22.69 8.19
CA LEU A 571 15.26 21.76 8.65
C LEU A 571 15.40 21.74 10.18
N ALA A 572 15.07 22.82 10.87
CA ALA A 572 15.09 22.89 12.35
C ALA A 572 14.06 21.98 13.03
N GLN A 573 13.09 21.43 12.30
CA GLN A 573 12.13 20.45 12.83
C GLN A 573 12.75 19.07 13.04
N TYR A 574 13.85 18.76 12.38
CA TYR A 574 14.62 17.54 12.56
C TYR A 574 15.52 17.59 13.80
N ALA A 575 15.91 16.43 14.30
CA ALA A 575 16.81 16.36 15.45
C ALA A 575 18.15 17.05 15.15
N PRO A 576 18.78 17.70 16.17
CA PRO A 576 20.09 18.34 16.00
C PRO A 576 21.21 17.39 15.53
N SER A 577 21.07 16.09 15.73
CA SER A 577 21.99 15.04 15.23
C SER A 577 21.77 14.70 13.76
N ILE A 578 20.56 14.97 13.22
CA ILE A 578 20.16 14.64 11.86
C ILE A 578 20.24 15.85 10.92
N ALA A 579 19.78 17.01 11.37
CA ALA A 579 19.74 18.23 10.55
C ALA A 579 21.07 18.59 9.85
N PRO A 580 22.26 18.39 10.45
CA PRO A 580 23.53 18.73 9.79
C PRO A 580 23.79 17.99 8.48
N GLN A 581 23.28 16.77 8.30
CA GLN A 581 23.47 16.02 7.05
C GLN A 581 22.81 16.68 5.83
N TRP A 582 21.84 17.58 6.06
CA TRP A 582 21.08 18.27 5.04
C TRP A 582 21.27 19.81 5.07
N SER A 583 22.17 20.31 5.91
CA SER A 583 22.38 21.76 6.06
C SER A 583 23.32 22.37 5.02
N ASP A 584 24.16 21.56 4.39
CA ASP A 584 25.14 21.97 3.38
C ASP A 584 24.91 21.19 2.08
N PRO A 585 24.78 21.87 0.92
CA PRO A 585 24.66 21.20 -0.37
C PRO A 585 25.75 20.18 -0.67
N ALA A 586 26.96 20.36 -0.15
CA ALA A 586 28.08 19.47 -0.40
C ALA A 586 27.94 18.11 0.35
N THR A 587 27.20 18.06 1.45
CA THR A 587 26.98 16.87 2.28
C THR A 587 25.59 16.28 2.14
N THR A 588 24.65 17.06 1.61
CA THR A 588 23.28 16.59 1.37
C THR A 588 23.25 15.46 0.36
N ASP A 589 22.53 14.39 0.66
CA ASP A 589 22.24 13.33 -0.32
C ASP A 589 21.73 13.96 -1.62
N PRO A 590 22.36 13.72 -2.77
CA PRO A 590 21.94 14.30 -4.05
C PRO A 590 20.47 14.06 -4.37
N ARG A 591 19.88 12.96 -3.84
CA ARG A 591 18.46 12.62 -4.03
C ARG A 591 17.49 13.59 -3.34
N LEU A 592 17.97 14.37 -2.33
CA LEU A 592 17.21 15.37 -1.57
C LEU A 592 17.78 16.80 -1.73
N LEU A 593 18.70 17.00 -2.65
CA LEU A 593 19.45 18.25 -2.79
C LEU A 593 18.52 19.47 -2.97
N LEU A 594 17.64 19.42 -3.95
CA LEU A 594 16.71 20.52 -4.26
C LEU A 594 15.47 20.55 -3.36
N TRP A 595 15.29 19.50 -2.54
CA TRP A 595 14.32 19.52 -1.45
C TRP A 595 14.75 20.52 -0.35
N PHE A 596 16.05 20.52 0.01
CA PHE A 596 16.55 21.34 1.11
C PHE A 596 17.25 22.62 0.65
N HIS A 597 17.72 22.70 -0.60
CA HIS A 597 18.51 23.81 -1.09
C HIS A 597 17.96 24.42 -2.36
N ARG A 598 18.07 25.75 -2.43
CA ARG A 598 17.91 26.48 -3.68
C ARG A 598 19.30 26.82 -4.24
N LEU A 599 19.62 26.31 -5.42
CA LEU A 599 20.96 26.38 -6.00
C LEU A 599 20.95 27.08 -7.36
N ALA A 600 22.04 27.75 -7.67
CA ALA A 600 22.26 28.33 -9.00
C ALA A 600 22.42 27.21 -10.04
N TRP A 601 21.93 27.43 -11.27
CA TRP A 601 22.06 26.49 -12.37
C TRP A 601 23.49 26.05 -12.67
N ALA A 602 24.47 26.96 -12.45
CA ALA A 602 25.91 26.73 -12.65
C ALA A 602 26.60 26.10 -11.42
N HIS A 603 25.86 25.87 -10.30
CA HIS A 603 26.43 25.24 -9.12
C HIS A 603 27.03 23.89 -9.48
N ARG A 604 28.29 23.62 -9.10
CA ARG A 604 28.97 22.35 -9.39
C ARG A 604 28.73 21.37 -8.28
N LEU A 605 28.30 20.18 -8.69
CA LEU A 605 28.06 19.05 -7.82
C LEU A 605 29.32 18.18 -7.67
N PRO A 606 29.37 17.28 -6.65
CA PRO A 606 30.47 16.33 -6.50
C PRO A 606 30.72 15.44 -7.73
N SER A 607 29.71 15.25 -8.58
CA SER A 607 29.86 14.55 -9.86
C SER A 607 30.74 15.31 -10.89
N GLY A 608 31.11 16.56 -10.61
CA GLY A 608 31.82 17.45 -11.51
C GLY A 608 30.91 18.19 -12.51
N ARG A 609 29.62 17.82 -12.60
CA ARG A 609 28.61 18.48 -13.44
C ARG A 609 28.07 19.73 -12.76
N THR A 610 27.61 20.68 -13.57
CA THR A 610 26.74 21.74 -13.07
C THR A 610 25.37 21.16 -12.68
N LEU A 611 24.63 21.89 -11.87
CA LEU A 611 23.26 21.48 -11.50
C LEU A 611 22.38 21.27 -12.72
N TRP A 612 22.50 22.13 -13.75
CA TRP A 612 21.77 21.98 -15.00
C TRP A 612 22.14 20.67 -15.73
N GLU A 613 23.43 20.40 -15.87
CA GLU A 613 23.91 19.18 -16.51
C GLU A 613 23.46 17.91 -15.75
N GLU A 614 23.49 17.94 -14.42
CA GLU A 614 23.06 16.80 -13.61
C GLU A 614 21.54 16.60 -13.71
N LEU A 615 20.75 17.67 -13.66
CA LEU A 615 19.30 17.61 -13.78
C LEU A 615 18.88 16.97 -15.13
N VAL A 616 19.50 17.42 -16.23
CA VAL A 616 19.27 16.83 -17.57
C VAL A 616 19.66 15.35 -17.59
N ALA A 617 20.83 15.04 -17.04
CA ALA A 617 21.31 13.64 -17.01
C ALA A 617 20.37 12.72 -16.20
N ARG A 618 19.75 13.22 -15.12
CA ARG A 618 18.78 12.47 -14.33
C ARG A 618 17.49 12.19 -15.11
N TYR A 619 16.94 13.19 -15.78
CA TYR A 619 15.77 12.98 -16.65
C TYR A 619 16.06 11.92 -17.72
N ASP A 620 17.21 11.96 -18.37
CA ASP A 620 17.61 10.95 -19.35
C ASP A 620 17.81 9.58 -18.71
N ALA A 621 18.38 9.51 -17.51
CA ALA A 621 18.56 8.26 -16.77
C ALA A 621 17.21 7.60 -16.41
N GLY A 622 16.20 8.41 -16.07
CA GLY A 622 14.85 7.94 -15.82
C GLY A 622 14.23 7.27 -17.06
N VAL A 623 14.29 7.93 -18.21
CA VAL A 623 13.83 7.37 -19.51
C VAL A 623 14.58 6.08 -19.82
N ALA A 624 15.90 6.08 -19.72
CA ALA A 624 16.72 4.88 -19.95
C ALA A 624 16.41 3.78 -18.95
N GLY A 625 16.02 4.12 -17.71
CA GLY A 625 15.55 3.18 -16.69
C GLY A 625 14.32 2.41 -17.16
N VAL A 626 13.32 3.11 -17.68
CA VAL A 626 12.10 2.49 -18.22
C VAL A 626 12.41 1.64 -19.46
N ASP A 627 13.29 2.09 -20.34
CA ASP A 627 13.71 1.30 -21.52
C ASP A 627 14.42 0.00 -21.09
N ARG A 628 15.26 0.04 -20.04
CA ARG A 628 15.86 -1.17 -19.46
C ARG A 628 14.82 -2.11 -18.86
N MET A 629 13.82 -1.59 -18.15
CA MET A 629 12.73 -2.41 -17.61
C MET A 629 11.97 -3.12 -18.73
N ALA A 630 11.62 -2.41 -19.81
CA ALA A 630 10.91 -2.99 -20.93
C ALA A 630 11.74 -4.09 -21.64
N ALA A 631 13.05 -3.86 -21.83
CA ALA A 631 13.95 -4.87 -22.39
C ALA A 631 14.12 -6.10 -21.47
N ALA A 632 14.24 -5.88 -20.16
CA ALA A 632 14.29 -6.95 -19.17
C ALA A 632 13.01 -7.79 -19.20
N TRP A 633 11.84 -7.15 -19.19
CA TRP A 633 10.56 -7.83 -19.27
C TRP A 633 10.38 -8.63 -20.56
N ALA A 634 10.73 -8.05 -21.70
CA ALA A 634 10.67 -8.75 -22.98
C ALA A 634 11.48 -10.06 -22.99
N SER A 635 12.64 -10.10 -22.28
CA SER A 635 13.46 -11.29 -22.15
C SER A 635 12.83 -12.42 -21.32
N LEU A 636 11.75 -12.12 -20.58
CA LEU A 636 11.07 -13.06 -19.70
C LEU A 636 9.93 -13.84 -20.39
N ALA A 637 9.61 -13.54 -21.65
CA ALA A 637 8.53 -14.18 -22.39
C ALA A 637 8.50 -15.73 -22.29
N PRO A 638 9.64 -16.46 -22.31
CA PRO A 638 9.62 -17.92 -22.16
C PRO A 638 9.28 -18.44 -20.75
N ALA A 639 9.36 -17.57 -19.73
CA ALA A 639 9.21 -17.94 -18.32
C ALA A 639 7.89 -17.44 -17.67
N ILE A 640 7.13 -16.64 -18.40
CA ILE A 640 5.89 -16.02 -17.92
C ILE A 640 4.73 -16.46 -18.82
N ASP A 641 3.56 -16.66 -18.24
CA ASP A 641 2.36 -16.93 -19.05
C ASP A 641 2.10 -15.79 -20.05
N PRO A 642 1.65 -16.12 -21.27
CA PRO A 642 1.57 -15.15 -22.37
C PRO A 642 0.65 -13.96 -22.06
N GLU A 643 -0.42 -14.17 -21.30
CA GLU A 643 -1.41 -13.14 -21.00
C GLU A 643 -0.86 -12.09 -20.05
N ARG A 644 -0.25 -12.50 -18.93
CA ARG A 644 0.44 -11.60 -18.01
C ARG A 644 1.63 -10.92 -18.66
N HIS A 645 2.38 -11.65 -19.48
CA HIS A 645 3.49 -11.06 -20.21
C HIS A 645 3.02 -9.95 -21.15
N ALA A 646 1.91 -10.17 -21.87
CA ALA A 646 1.33 -9.18 -22.79
C ALA A 646 0.78 -7.96 -22.03
N ALA A 647 0.07 -8.16 -20.91
CA ALA A 647 -0.48 -7.08 -20.09
C ALA A 647 0.65 -6.15 -19.59
N VAL A 648 1.68 -6.69 -18.95
CA VAL A 648 2.81 -5.89 -18.46
C VAL A 648 3.62 -5.25 -19.59
N THR A 649 3.68 -5.89 -20.77
CA THR A 649 4.32 -5.28 -21.95
C THR A 649 3.55 -4.02 -22.38
N ALA A 650 2.22 -4.04 -22.33
CA ALA A 650 1.39 -2.88 -22.63
C ALA A 650 1.59 -1.76 -21.61
N ASP A 651 1.62 -2.08 -20.30
CA ASP A 651 1.88 -1.12 -19.23
C ASP A 651 3.25 -0.43 -19.43
N LEU A 652 4.29 -1.20 -19.72
CA LEU A 652 5.64 -0.66 -19.97
C LEU A 652 5.71 0.17 -21.26
N ALA A 653 4.91 -0.14 -22.27
CA ALA A 653 4.82 0.69 -23.48
C ALA A 653 4.21 2.07 -23.19
N ILE A 654 3.19 2.12 -22.33
CA ILE A 654 2.62 3.38 -21.83
C ILE A 654 3.67 4.15 -21.02
N GLN A 655 4.32 3.50 -20.04
CA GLN A 655 5.33 4.15 -19.19
C GLN A 655 6.52 4.70 -20.00
N ARG A 656 6.97 4.00 -21.04
CA ARG A 656 8.01 4.50 -21.95
C ARG A 656 7.62 5.80 -22.66
N LYS A 657 6.35 5.90 -23.08
CA LYS A 657 5.79 7.12 -23.68
C LYS A 657 5.72 8.25 -22.65
N GLU A 658 5.22 7.95 -21.46
CA GLU A 658 5.08 8.92 -20.38
C GLU A 658 6.43 9.43 -19.85
N ALA A 659 7.41 8.57 -19.66
CA ALA A 659 8.74 8.95 -19.20
C ALA A 659 9.40 9.95 -20.18
N ARG A 660 9.26 9.73 -21.49
CA ARG A 660 9.74 10.69 -22.51
C ARG A 660 8.97 11.99 -22.46
N TRP A 661 7.65 11.93 -22.33
CA TRP A 661 6.82 13.13 -22.18
C TRP A 661 7.21 13.95 -20.95
N TRP A 662 7.36 13.32 -19.78
CA TRP A 662 7.80 13.98 -18.55
C TRP A 662 9.16 14.68 -18.73
N ARG A 663 10.14 13.94 -19.24
CA ARG A 663 11.46 14.47 -19.53
C ARG A 663 11.41 15.66 -20.46
N ASP A 664 10.75 15.52 -21.61
CA ASP A 664 10.74 16.52 -22.65
C ASP A 664 10.00 17.80 -22.22
N ALA A 665 8.84 17.66 -21.60
CA ALA A 665 8.06 18.78 -21.09
C ALA A 665 8.82 19.55 -19.99
N SER A 666 9.46 18.81 -19.07
CA SER A 666 10.25 19.42 -18.00
C SER A 666 11.49 20.14 -18.55
N LEU A 667 12.25 19.51 -19.45
CA LEU A 667 13.43 20.15 -20.06
C LEU A 667 13.05 21.38 -20.88
N ALA A 668 11.97 21.35 -21.67
CA ALA A 668 11.46 22.51 -22.41
C ALA A 668 11.10 23.66 -21.45
N TYR A 669 10.50 23.34 -20.30
CA TYR A 669 10.16 24.33 -19.29
C TYR A 669 11.42 24.92 -18.64
N TRP A 670 12.35 24.09 -18.16
CA TRP A 670 13.57 24.58 -17.50
C TRP A 670 14.41 25.44 -18.44
N GLN A 671 14.54 25.05 -19.72
CA GLN A 671 15.22 25.92 -20.72
C GLN A 671 14.53 27.26 -20.91
N SER A 672 13.20 27.32 -20.88
CA SER A 672 12.46 28.57 -20.98
C SER A 672 12.67 29.49 -19.77
N VAL A 673 13.03 28.93 -18.61
CA VAL A 673 13.28 29.62 -17.36
C VAL A 673 14.73 30.10 -17.26
N ASN A 674 15.71 29.24 -17.58
CA ASN A 674 17.14 29.53 -17.36
C ASN A 674 17.88 30.00 -18.59
N GLY A 675 17.31 29.84 -19.78
CA GLY A 675 17.94 30.25 -21.04
C GLY A 675 19.18 29.44 -21.45
N LEU A 676 19.47 28.33 -20.77
CA LEU A 676 20.68 27.54 -21.03
C LEU A 676 20.49 26.56 -22.17
N ALA A 677 21.56 26.33 -22.94
CA ALA A 677 21.57 25.24 -23.92
C ALA A 677 21.58 23.85 -23.24
N LEU A 678 21.04 22.87 -23.91
CA LEU A 678 21.18 21.47 -23.47
C LEU A 678 22.65 21.05 -23.55
N PRO A 679 23.12 20.19 -22.64
CA PRO A 679 24.45 19.60 -22.73
C PRO A 679 24.66 18.85 -24.06
N SER A 680 25.91 18.79 -24.51
CA SER A 680 26.26 18.10 -25.76
C SER A 680 25.81 16.63 -25.72
N GLY A 681 25.24 16.15 -26.84
CA GLY A 681 24.78 14.77 -27.00
C GLY A 681 23.37 14.51 -26.44
N ILE A 682 22.73 15.47 -25.81
CA ILE A 682 21.35 15.33 -25.32
C ILE A 682 20.35 15.58 -26.45
N VAL A 683 19.40 14.66 -26.59
CA VAL A 683 18.30 14.81 -27.56
C VAL A 683 17.37 15.93 -27.11
N PRO A 684 17.11 16.95 -27.94
CA PRO A 684 16.16 18.01 -27.59
C PRO A 684 14.74 17.48 -27.33
N PRO A 685 13.91 18.23 -26.56
CA PRO A 685 12.48 17.95 -26.48
C PRO A 685 11.83 17.84 -27.86
N ALA A 686 10.94 16.84 -28.02
CA ALA A 686 10.31 16.53 -29.31
C ALA A 686 9.37 17.63 -29.79
N GLU A 687 8.79 18.41 -28.85
CA GLU A 687 7.81 19.45 -29.13
C GLU A 687 8.18 20.75 -28.38
N PRO A 688 7.69 21.91 -28.81
CA PRO A 688 7.85 23.15 -28.08
C PRO A 688 7.02 23.14 -26.78
N LEU A 689 7.45 23.95 -25.79
CA LEU A 689 6.76 24.05 -24.50
C LEU A 689 5.25 24.36 -24.62
N SER A 690 4.87 25.16 -25.61
CA SER A 690 3.46 25.52 -25.86
C SER A 690 2.58 24.30 -26.17
N ALA A 691 3.12 23.30 -26.86
CA ALA A 691 2.39 22.06 -27.13
C ALA A 691 2.18 21.25 -25.86
N TYR A 692 3.17 21.16 -24.97
CA TYR A 692 3.02 20.46 -23.69
C TYR A 692 2.00 21.16 -22.77
N ARG A 693 1.99 22.48 -22.74
CA ARG A 693 1.04 23.28 -21.93
C ARG A 693 -0.43 23.15 -22.38
N GLN A 694 -0.67 22.78 -23.63
CA GLN A 694 -2.02 22.63 -24.18
C GLN A 694 -2.61 21.24 -23.98
N ARG A 695 -1.83 20.29 -23.48
CA ARG A 695 -2.33 18.93 -23.22
C ARG A 695 -3.30 18.94 -22.05
N ALA A 696 -4.46 18.32 -22.24
CA ALA A 696 -5.49 18.14 -21.23
C ALA A 696 -5.88 16.66 -21.18
N PHE A 697 -6.19 16.17 -19.99
CA PHE A 697 -6.53 14.77 -19.72
C PHE A 697 -7.78 14.69 -18.86
N PRO A 698 -8.97 15.08 -19.43
CA PRO A 698 -10.22 15.03 -18.68
C PRO A 698 -10.63 13.60 -18.31
N GLU A 699 -10.03 12.60 -18.96
CA GLU A 699 -10.22 11.18 -18.71
C GLU A 699 -9.23 10.59 -17.69
N ALA A 700 -8.31 11.39 -17.15
CA ALA A 700 -7.35 10.89 -16.18
C ALA A 700 -8.07 10.29 -14.96
N PRO A 701 -7.69 9.08 -14.51
CA PRO A 701 -8.38 8.41 -13.41
C PRO A 701 -8.11 9.11 -12.07
N GLY A 702 -9.02 8.91 -11.11
CA GLY A 702 -8.82 9.34 -9.73
C GLY A 702 -9.04 10.83 -9.46
N GLN A 703 -9.85 11.51 -10.30
CA GLN A 703 -10.27 12.90 -10.04
C GLN A 703 -11.15 13.02 -8.81
#